data_eea9573e456f897aec285589d87c98cb
#
_entry.id   eea9573e456f897aec285589d87c98cb
#
_cell.length_a   1.000
_cell.length_b   1.000
_cell.length_c   1.000
_cell.angle_alpha   90.00
_cell.angle_beta   90.00
_cell.angle_gamma   90.00
#
_symmetry.space_group_name_H-M   'P 1'
#
loop_
_entity.id
_entity.type
_entity.pdbx_description
1 polymer ?
#
loop_
_entity_poly.entity_id
_entity_poly.type
_entity_poly.pdbx_seq_one_letter_code
_entity_poly.pdbx_strand_id
1 'polypeptide(L)'
;MGEDVRERRVDLVKMRRLCWISVALACALRPFVVDAANSIDVFPVKSGESYAPGDKVYVMARLNMRRGWFGRVSLFCKVNYGDETNAPMRANGDGTWSGECDTSGMSRGDMLRWRVQSENPFAQGPPGGGYYGTVLTKGLDTGTKLPVLYVFSPDKEAIKTDSGARVSVYFEGNFYDGVFMRRRGSGRSDATTGVALASKDWEKRKFKLDFDARVFRFDAKQRKVEEINLQSHYQEPGEETYMREPLASFIFQKAGVPVALTKYVSLRLNNAPYGLYSMVEQVDSTFLKRNQLDSKGSMYKAVNWKYSNLRKGNSNIPCPYATPDYPERWMVDECPEIWRKTSKADADNWDDLWDLTQTLDRVQNNPRDGHLLFDTLNVPAVVNEMATQALVLNNDRCTKNYYMHFDRGTREWQRIPWDLEDIFPGDRRYGTDTCDPSECSAQSTSYCVMSCEKFNSPLYCDRNHPQDIFAPYENEAQNPKTTYNVLVDVILAVPSTRTMFFTRLRTLMDEILATSVIEDWVWSTRERIRSDALRDSEKWNVGAIRAIDAGIDQLVNQVLPSRRNQLFTQYSWMIPSSTPHNARILVAYASKSPSDTSQAYVKLSNPNGYAVDMSGWILQTRDGQWKFWLKPGTVVDAGWCLFLVRDAARFRERSLSWAKREYPDGVFVQGNFPKDLPTDDTSAFKIYKP
;
A
#
# COMPACT_ATOMS: atom_id res chain seq x y z
N MET A 1 -34.02 -29.65 31.84
CA MET A 1 -32.55 -29.40 31.80
C MET A 1 -32.15 -28.44 30.67
N GLY A 2 -33.10 -27.76 30.03
CA GLY A 2 -32.81 -26.87 28.87
C GLY A 2 -33.00 -25.37 29.16
N GLU A 3 -33.66 -25.00 30.23
CA GLU A 3 -33.97 -23.58 30.53
C GLU A 3 -32.91 -22.87 31.38
N ASP A 4 -32.19 -23.61 32.22
CA ASP A 4 -31.24 -23.04 33.19
C ASP A 4 -29.90 -22.57 32.54
N VAL A 5 -29.61 -22.98 31.30
CA VAL A 5 -28.40 -22.59 30.54
C VAL A 5 -28.63 -21.28 29.77
N ARG A 6 -29.86 -20.93 29.41
CA ARG A 6 -30.16 -19.67 28.70
C ARG A 6 -30.16 -18.46 29.65
N GLU A 7 -30.68 -18.61 30.85
CA GLU A 7 -30.67 -17.51 31.83
C GLU A 7 -29.25 -17.16 32.30
N ARG A 8 -28.36 -18.15 32.48
CA ARG A 8 -26.97 -17.88 32.88
C ARG A 8 -26.15 -17.17 31.76
N ARG A 9 -26.48 -17.37 30.48
CA ARG A 9 -25.83 -16.65 29.38
C ARG A 9 -26.29 -15.20 29.25
N VAL A 10 -27.55 -14.91 29.54
CA VAL A 10 -28.08 -13.53 29.50
C VAL A 10 -27.48 -12.71 30.63
N ASP A 11 -27.27 -13.31 31.83
CA ASP A 11 -26.62 -12.60 32.93
C ASP A 11 -25.13 -12.32 32.73
N LEU A 12 -24.41 -13.21 32.04
CA LEU A 12 -23.00 -12.99 31.71
C LEU A 12 -22.79 -11.86 30.68
N VAL A 13 -23.73 -11.72 29.74
CA VAL A 13 -23.70 -10.61 28.76
C VAL A 13 -24.11 -9.30 29.44
N LYS A 14 -25.07 -9.31 30.36
CA LYS A 14 -25.44 -8.13 31.16
C LYS A 14 -24.33 -7.75 32.15
N MET A 15 -23.67 -8.71 32.78
CA MET A 15 -22.51 -8.42 33.64
C MET A 15 -21.32 -7.86 32.86
N ARG A 16 -21.05 -8.36 31.67
CA ARG A 16 -19.98 -7.77 30.80
C ARG A 16 -20.34 -6.35 30.37
N ARG A 17 -21.58 -6.05 30.02
CA ARG A 17 -21.99 -4.66 29.70
C ARG A 17 -21.94 -3.74 30.91
N LEU A 18 -22.30 -4.21 32.12
CA LEU A 18 -22.17 -3.45 33.36
C LEU A 18 -20.71 -3.27 33.79
N CYS A 19 -19.83 -4.24 33.56
CA CYS A 19 -18.39 -4.08 33.80
C CYS A 19 -17.75 -3.09 32.83
N TRP A 20 -18.19 -3.05 31.57
CA TRP A 20 -17.70 -2.05 30.59
C TRP A 20 -18.23 -0.64 30.91
N ILE A 21 -19.45 -0.51 31.37
CA ILE A 21 -20.01 0.78 31.83
C ILE A 21 -19.31 1.25 33.11
N SER A 22 -18.96 0.35 34.03
CA SER A 22 -18.22 0.70 35.25
C SER A 22 -16.73 1.01 34.97
N VAL A 23 -16.10 0.35 34.01
CA VAL A 23 -14.74 0.67 33.54
C VAL A 23 -14.76 1.95 32.69
N ALA A 24 -15.80 2.19 31.88
CA ALA A 24 -15.98 3.45 31.18
C ALA A 24 -16.28 4.63 32.11
N LEU A 25 -16.97 4.40 33.29
CA LEU A 25 -17.14 5.44 34.30
C LEU A 25 -15.90 5.62 35.18
N ALA A 26 -15.08 4.60 35.41
CA ALA A 26 -13.82 4.71 36.15
C ALA A 26 -12.66 5.28 35.25
N CYS A 27 -12.73 5.10 33.93
CA CYS A 27 -11.86 5.81 32.97
C CYS A 27 -12.41 7.19 32.58
N ALA A 28 -13.60 7.57 32.97
CA ALA A 28 -14.14 8.92 32.92
C ALA A 28 -13.66 9.80 34.11
N LEU A 29 -12.64 9.38 34.85
CA LEU A 29 -11.72 10.32 35.46
C LEU A 29 -11.04 11.04 34.30
N ARG A 30 -11.61 12.19 33.97
CA ARG A 30 -11.21 13.19 32.99
C ARG A 30 -9.75 13.02 32.64
N PRO A 31 -9.38 12.86 31.35
CA PRO A 31 -8.10 13.37 30.96
C PRO A 31 -8.09 14.78 31.55
N PHE A 32 -7.06 15.13 32.30
CA PHE A 32 -6.81 16.51 32.62
C PHE A 32 -7.01 17.25 31.28
N VAL A 33 -8.14 17.92 31.17
CA VAL A 33 -8.29 18.94 30.18
C VAL A 33 -7.17 19.90 30.58
N VAL A 34 -6.03 19.76 29.94
CA VAL A 34 -5.00 20.80 29.98
C VAL A 34 -5.78 22.01 29.51
N ASP A 35 -6.05 22.89 30.46
CA ASP A 35 -6.88 24.06 30.23
C ASP A 35 -6.25 24.75 29.01
N ALA A 36 -6.94 24.74 27.88
CA ALA A 36 -6.48 25.33 26.62
C ALA A 36 -6.12 26.83 26.76
N ALA A 37 -6.24 27.35 27.97
CA ALA A 37 -5.96 28.69 28.39
C ALA A 37 -4.50 28.98 28.71
N ASN A 38 -3.71 27.99 29.12
CA ASN A 38 -2.29 28.16 29.46
C ASN A 38 -1.47 27.20 28.61
N SER A 39 -0.64 27.72 27.71
CA SER A 39 0.23 26.92 26.87
C SER A 39 1.62 27.57 26.74
N ILE A 40 2.60 26.75 26.41
CA ILE A 40 3.95 27.19 26.07
C ILE A 40 4.21 26.80 24.62
N ASP A 41 4.39 27.80 23.77
CA ASP A 41 4.89 27.62 22.42
C ASP A 41 6.41 27.64 22.45
N VAL A 42 7.04 26.51 22.15
CA VAL A 42 8.50 26.43 21.99
C VAL A 42 8.80 26.58 20.51
N PHE A 43 9.62 27.54 20.16
CA PHE A 43 10.03 27.76 18.78
C PHE A 43 10.96 26.64 18.35
N PRO A 44 10.69 26.00 17.22
CA PRO A 44 11.55 24.94 16.73
C PRO A 44 12.94 25.51 16.46
N VAL A 45 13.96 24.75 16.82
CA VAL A 45 15.29 24.90 16.24
C VAL A 45 15.11 24.92 14.73
N LYS A 46 15.73 25.86 14.02
CA LYS A 46 15.50 25.97 12.56
C LYS A 46 15.68 24.63 11.90
N SER A 47 14.68 24.21 11.14
CA SER A 47 14.73 22.97 10.39
C SER A 47 15.96 22.98 9.48
N GLY A 48 16.86 22.00 9.64
CA GLY A 48 18.12 21.89 8.89
C GLY A 48 19.36 22.41 9.64
N GLU A 49 19.24 23.00 10.83
CA GLU A 49 20.42 23.27 11.67
C GLU A 49 21.00 21.92 12.15
N SER A 50 22.30 21.76 11.97
CA SER A 50 23.07 20.66 12.51
C SER A 50 24.01 21.13 13.58
N TYR A 51 24.14 20.39 14.68
CA TYR A 51 24.95 20.70 15.82
C TYR A 51 26.13 19.74 15.97
N ALA A 52 27.26 20.24 16.49
CA ALA A 52 28.39 19.44 16.91
C ALA A 52 28.49 19.40 18.45
N PRO A 53 29.25 18.47 19.04
CA PRO A 53 29.61 18.53 20.45
C PRO A 53 30.26 19.89 20.80
N GLY A 54 29.81 20.51 21.88
CA GLY A 54 30.23 21.84 22.31
C GLY A 54 29.43 23.00 21.72
N ASP A 55 28.59 22.78 20.69
CA ASP A 55 27.65 23.80 20.23
C ASP A 55 26.56 24.01 21.30
N LYS A 56 26.07 25.22 21.45
CA LYS A 56 24.94 25.53 22.33
C LYS A 56 23.63 25.47 21.53
N VAL A 57 22.68 24.72 22.04
CA VAL A 57 21.35 24.66 21.45
C VAL A 57 20.44 25.68 22.13
N TYR A 58 20.17 26.78 21.44
CA TYR A 58 19.32 27.85 21.94
C TYR A 58 17.86 27.53 21.80
N VAL A 59 17.11 27.57 22.91
CA VAL A 59 15.68 27.31 22.97
C VAL A 59 14.96 28.61 23.31
N MET A 60 13.97 28.96 22.48
CA MET A 60 13.06 30.06 22.72
C MET A 60 11.65 29.56 22.97
N ALA A 61 10.97 30.17 23.92
CA ALA A 61 9.58 29.83 24.24
C ALA A 61 8.73 31.09 24.43
N ARG A 62 7.46 31.02 24.09
CA ARG A 62 6.44 32.04 24.40
C ARG A 62 5.38 31.44 25.30
N LEU A 63 5.08 32.16 26.37
CA LEU A 63 4.02 31.76 27.28
C LEU A 63 2.70 32.42 26.87
N ASN A 64 1.69 31.63 26.63
CA ASN A 64 0.32 32.08 26.35
C ASN A 64 -0.50 31.88 27.61
N MET A 65 -0.55 32.90 28.48
CA MET A 65 -1.21 32.85 29.77
C MET A 65 -2.43 33.78 29.83
N ARG A 66 -3.57 33.33 30.36
CA ARG A 66 -4.81 34.14 30.43
C ARG A 66 -4.81 35.20 31.54
N ARG A 67 -3.99 35.07 32.56
CA ARG A 67 -3.85 36.04 33.68
C ARG A 67 -2.40 36.17 34.12
N GLY A 68 -2.07 37.26 34.75
CA GLY A 68 -0.72 37.62 35.19
C GLY A 68 0.07 36.40 35.72
N TRP A 69 1.23 36.20 35.14
CA TRP A 69 2.13 35.11 35.47
C TRP A 69 3.12 35.56 36.57
N PHE A 70 3.32 34.72 37.58
CA PHE A 70 4.19 34.96 38.72
C PHE A 70 4.98 33.69 39.06
N GLY A 71 5.81 33.23 38.15
CA GLY A 71 6.51 32.00 38.39
C GLY A 71 7.84 31.91 37.64
N ARG A 72 8.52 30.79 37.80
CA ARG A 72 9.76 30.48 37.09
C ARG A 72 9.45 29.72 35.81
N VAL A 73 10.14 30.02 34.72
CA VAL A 73 10.18 29.21 33.50
C VAL A 73 11.51 28.49 33.49
N SER A 74 11.47 27.18 33.34
CA SER A 74 12.65 26.33 33.36
C SER A 74 12.76 25.55 32.04
N LEU A 75 13.97 25.48 31.52
CA LEU A 75 14.39 24.64 30.44
C LEU A 75 14.98 23.35 31.01
N PHE A 76 14.45 22.23 30.61
CA PHE A 76 14.95 20.91 30.96
C PHE A 76 15.62 20.30 29.75
N CYS A 77 16.89 19.89 29.90
CA CYS A 77 17.69 19.26 28.84
C CYS A 77 18.07 17.83 29.22
N LYS A 78 18.08 16.94 28.27
CA LYS A 78 18.34 15.52 28.49
C LYS A 78 19.13 14.93 27.33
N VAL A 79 20.23 14.26 27.63
CA VAL A 79 21.06 13.56 26.65
C VAL A 79 20.61 12.10 26.57
N ASN A 80 20.27 11.64 25.38
CA ASN A 80 19.75 10.30 25.15
C ASN A 80 18.59 9.97 26.13
N TYR A 81 18.70 8.89 26.89
CA TYR A 81 17.76 8.51 27.96
C TYR A 81 18.37 8.68 29.37
N GLY A 82 19.46 9.47 29.50
CA GLY A 82 20.10 9.78 30.77
C GLY A 82 19.25 10.69 31.67
N ASP A 83 19.88 11.26 32.69
CA ASP A 83 19.21 12.15 33.62
C ASP A 83 18.89 13.53 33.00
N GLU A 84 17.87 14.19 33.54
CA GLU A 84 17.42 15.49 33.09
C GLU A 84 18.14 16.57 33.91
N THR A 85 18.71 17.54 33.24
CA THR A 85 19.24 18.78 33.84
C THR A 85 18.23 19.90 33.63
N ASN A 86 18.17 20.85 34.55
CA ASN A 86 17.30 22.02 34.44
C ASN A 86 18.08 23.33 34.67
N ALA A 87 17.61 24.36 33.99
CA ALA A 87 18.12 25.73 34.17
C ALA A 87 16.95 26.73 34.03
N PRO A 88 16.97 27.83 34.78
CA PRO A 88 16.00 28.91 34.61
C PRO A 88 16.18 29.56 33.24
N MET A 89 15.08 29.85 32.55
CA MET A 89 15.11 30.62 31.30
C MET A 89 15.07 32.12 31.62
N ARG A 90 15.70 32.92 30.74
CA ARG A 90 15.75 34.38 30.81
C ARG A 90 14.57 34.98 30.04
N ALA A 91 13.85 35.91 30.65
CA ALA A 91 12.84 36.71 29.97
C ALA A 91 13.49 37.72 29.01
N ASN A 92 13.01 37.83 27.80
CA ASN A 92 13.55 38.71 26.75
C ASN A 92 12.85 40.11 26.70
N GLY A 93 11.81 40.33 27.50
CA GLY A 93 11.03 41.56 27.53
C GLY A 93 9.94 41.72 26.48
N ASP A 94 9.91 40.85 25.48
CA ASP A 94 8.92 40.81 24.39
C ASP A 94 7.85 39.68 24.54
N GLY A 95 7.77 39.12 25.74
CA GLY A 95 6.90 38.00 26.06
C GLY A 95 7.49 36.62 25.69
N THR A 96 8.73 36.61 25.25
CA THR A 96 9.48 35.37 25.02
C THR A 96 10.51 35.10 26.13
N TRP A 97 10.94 33.86 26.19
CA TRP A 97 11.93 33.34 27.11
C TRP A 97 13.00 32.59 26.35
N SER A 98 14.25 32.73 26.77
CA SER A 98 15.38 32.05 26.16
C SER A 98 16.20 31.25 27.16
N GLY A 99 16.74 30.14 26.73
CA GLY A 99 17.65 29.27 27.46
C GLY A 99 18.53 28.51 26.49
N GLU A 100 19.51 27.79 27.01
CA GLU A 100 20.41 26.97 26.20
C GLU A 100 20.62 25.61 26.83
N CYS A 101 20.68 24.56 25.99
CA CYS A 101 21.17 23.25 26.39
C CYS A 101 22.65 23.15 25.99
N ASP A 102 23.48 22.73 26.93
CA ASP A 102 24.92 22.51 26.72
C ASP A 102 25.13 21.12 26.10
N THR A 103 25.99 21.05 25.08
CA THR A 103 26.34 19.79 24.40
C THR A 103 27.80 19.41 24.59
N SER A 104 28.53 20.07 25.50
CA SER A 104 29.99 19.88 25.70
C SER A 104 30.36 18.44 26.10
N GLY A 105 29.46 17.74 26.83
CA GLY A 105 29.67 16.37 27.25
C GLY A 105 29.07 15.30 26.28
N MET A 106 28.58 15.72 25.11
CA MET A 106 27.95 14.83 24.14
C MET A 106 28.95 14.39 23.07
N SER A 107 28.62 13.28 22.42
CA SER A 107 29.31 12.78 21.24
C SER A 107 28.51 13.03 19.96
N ARG A 108 29.19 13.04 18.79
CA ARG A 108 28.48 13.08 17.51
C ARG A 108 27.54 11.88 17.37
N GLY A 109 26.30 12.17 16.95
CA GLY A 109 25.24 11.18 16.82
C GLY A 109 24.42 10.98 18.10
N ASP A 110 24.77 11.62 19.21
CA ASP A 110 23.91 11.62 20.40
C ASP A 110 22.66 12.47 20.17
N MET A 111 21.59 12.07 20.85
CA MET A 111 20.31 12.75 20.86
C MET A 111 20.26 13.73 22.04
N LEU A 112 20.00 15.00 21.74
CA LEU A 112 19.63 16.01 22.72
C LEU A 112 18.11 16.18 22.72
N ARG A 113 17.50 16.13 23.89
CA ARG A 113 16.07 16.39 24.07
C ARG A 113 15.84 17.52 25.06
N TRP A 114 14.76 18.30 24.86
CA TRP A 114 14.42 19.38 25.79
C TRP A 114 12.92 19.58 25.89
N ARG A 115 12.50 20.12 27.03
CA ARG A 115 11.15 20.61 27.31
C ARG A 115 11.20 21.88 28.11
N VAL A 116 10.17 22.70 27.99
CA VAL A 116 10.02 23.94 28.77
C VAL A 116 8.81 23.79 29.69
N GLN A 117 8.96 24.28 30.92
CA GLN A 117 7.90 24.21 31.94
C GLN A 117 7.80 25.51 32.70
N SER A 118 6.58 25.96 32.98
CA SER A 118 6.27 27.00 33.95
C SER A 118 5.69 26.40 35.23
N GLU A 119 6.00 27.03 36.37
CA GLU A 119 5.54 26.53 37.68
C GLU A 119 4.13 27.02 38.06
N ASN A 120 3.84 28.31 37.81
CA ASN A 120 2.58 28.89 38.23
C ASN A 120 2.09 29.97 37.25
N PRO A 121 1.00 29.74 36.50
CA PRO A 121 0.30 28.44 36.44
C PRO A 121 1.17 27.41 35.76
N PHE A 122 0.92 26.11 36.03
CA PHE A 122 1.62 25.03 35.38
C PHE A 122 1.27 24.96 33.90
N ALA A 123 2.30 24.98 33.07
CA ALA A 123 2.20 24.68 31.62
C ALA A 123 3.50 24.04 31.15
N GLN A 124 3.43 23.27 30.07
CA GLN A 124 4.56 22.55 29.52
C GLN A 124 4.55 22.63 28.00
N GLY A 125 5.71 22.75 27.41
CA GLY A 125 5.98 22.58 25.98
C GLY A 125 7.03 21.48 25.75
N PRO A 126 6.74 20.39 24.99
CA PRO A 126 5.50 20.14 24.27
C PRO A 126 4.35 19.71 25.19
N PRO A 127 3.09 19.96 24.78
CA PRO A 127 1.92 19.46 25.51
C PRO A 127 1.93 17.91 25.58
N GLY A 128 1.48 17.35 26.72
CA GLY A 128 1.40 15.91 26.87
C GLY A 128 2.64 15.19 27.41
N GLY A 129 3.72 15.92 27.75
CA GLY A 129 4.85 15.35 28.49
C GLY A 129 6.00 14.80 27.63
N GLY A 130 5.97 15.01 26.33
CA GLY A 130 7.08 14.64 25.44
C GLY A 130 8.22 15.65 25.43
N TYR A 131 9.15 15.46 24.47
CA TYR A 131 10.32 16.33 24.28
C TYR A 131 10.37 16.84 22.84
N TYR A 132 10.88 18.04 22.68
CA TYR A 132 11.56 18.46 21.45
C TYR A 132 12.96 17.87 21.43
N GLY A 133 13.60 17.80 20.26
CA GLY A 133 14.94 17.27 20.22
C GLY A 133 15.67 17.50 18.91
N THR A 134 16.92 17.10 18.91
CA THR A 134 17.80 17.05 17.75
C THR A 134 18.86 15.96 17.95
N VAL A 135 19.61 15.67 16.88
CA VAL A 135 20.78 14.80 16.93
C VAL A 135 22.01 15.58 16.49
N LEU A 136 23.13 15.40 17.16
CA LEU A 136 24.39 16.10 16.86
C LEU A 136 25.01 15.50 15.59
N THR A 137 24.57 15.96 14.42
CA THR A 137 24.97 15.40 13.13
C THR A 137 26.08 16.16 12.42
N LYS A 138 26.43 17.38 12.87
CA LYS A 138 27.46 18.21 12.25
C LYS A 138 28.84 17.55 12.35
N GLY A 139 29.42 17.28 11.18
CA GLY A 139 30.71 16.58 11.08
C GLY A 139 30.65 15.08 11.47
N LEU A 140 29.47 14.50 11.57
CA LEU A 140 29.31 13.04 11.73
C LEU A 140 29.47 12.38 10.36
N ASP A 141 30.52 11.57 10.21
CA ASP A 141 30.61 10.65 9.08
C ASP A 141 29.75 9.43 9.39
N THR A 142 28.67 9.28 8.64
CA THR A 142 27.78 8.12 8.75
C THR A 142 28.20 6.97 7.84
N GLY A 143 29.19 7.19 6.96
CA GLY A 143 29.67 6.23 5.98
C GLY A 143 28.63 5.90 4.87
N THR A 144 27.57 6.69 4.75
CA THR A 144 26.49 6.46 3.76
C THR A 144 26.11 7.76 3.04
N LYS A 145 25.66 7.62 1.79
CA LYS A 145 25.02 8.70 1.01
C LYS A 145 23.49 8.68 1.13
N LEU A 146 22.93 7.67 1.78
CA LEU A 146 21.50 7.55 1.98
C LEU A 146 21.04 8.47 3.12
N PRO A 147 19.77 8.89 3.11
CA PRO A 147 19.17 9.50 4.29
C PRO A 147 19.29 8.58 5.50
N VAL A 148 19.67 9.14 6.64
CA VAL A 148 19.87 8.39 7.87
C VAL A 148 18.63 8.52 8.75
N LEU A 149 18.04 7.39 9.09
CA LEU A 149 16.96 7.30 10.07
C LEU A 149 17.57 6.95 11.43
N TYR A 150 17.61 7.93 12.34
CA TYR A 150 18.06 7.70 13.71
C TYR A 150 16.87 7.29 14.57
N VAL A 151 17.00 6.16 15.23
CA VAL A 151 16.04 5.65 16.21
C VAL A 151 16.76 5.50 17.55
N PHE A 152 16.20 6.09 18.58
CA PHE A 152 16.70 5.95 19.95
C PHE A 152 15.64 5.21 20.75
N SER A 153 16.06 4.12 21.38
CA SER A 153 15.19 3.28 22.22
C SER A 153 15.79 3.14 23.63
N PRO A 154 14.99 3.31 24.67
CA PRO A 154 15.43 2.98 26.02
C PRO A 154 15.58 1.45 26.20
N ASP A 155 14.82 0.66 25.42
CA ASP A 155 14.87 -0.79 25.41
C ASP A 155 14.96 -1.31 23.97
N LYS A 156 16.17 -1.75 23.59
CA LYS A 156 16.44 -2.27 22.24
C LYS A 156 15.81 -3.64 21.99
N GLU A 157 15.53 -4.41 23.02
CA GLU A 157 14.95 -5.73 22.86
C GLU A 157 13.43 -5.66 22.74
N ALA A 158 12.78 -4.75 23.49
CA ALA A 158 11.34 -4.55 23.40
C ALA A 158 10.88 -4.18 21.98
N ILE A 159 11.61 -3.32 21.26
CA ILE A 159 11.25 -2.95 19.87
C ILE A 159 11.30 -4.13 18.90
N LYS A 160 12.01 -5.20 19.23
CA LYS A 160 12.12 -6.42 18.44
C LYS A 160 10.97 -7.40 18.71
N THR A 161 10.00 -7.03 19.53
CA THR A 161 8.81 -7.82 19.89
C THR A 161 7.55 -7.23 19.29
N ASP A 162 6.42 -7.97 19.39
CA ASP A 162 5.10 -7.46 18.96
C ASP A 162 4.56 -6.40 19.91
N SER A 163 4.91 -6.45 21.20
CA SER A 163 4.56 -5.43 22.21
C SER A 163 5.28 -4.12 22.00
N GLY A 164 6.45 -4.11 21.36
CA GLY A 164 7.17 -2.91 21.02
C GLY A 164 7.59 -2.01 22.19
N ALA A 165 8.05 -0.81 21.85
CA ALA A 165 8.37 0.24 22.82
C ALA A 165 8.18 1.63 22.23
N ARG A 166 8.10 2.66 23.09
CA ARG A 166 8.16 4.06 22.67
C ARG A 166 9.63 4.46 22.45
N VAL A 167 9.89 5.13 21.33
CA VAL A 167 11.22 5.54 20.88
C VAL A 167 11.21 7.02 20.49
N SER A 168 12.39 7.60 20.36
CA SER A 168 12.56 8.91 19.71
C SER A 168 13.17 8.69 18.32
N VAL A 169 12.70 9.45 17.35
CA VAL A 169 13.11 9.34 15.95
C VAL A 169 13.61 10.69 15.44
N TYR A 170 14.73 10.70 14.71
CA TYR A 170 15.20 11.88 14.00
C TYR A 170 15.45 11.53 12.52
N PHE A 171 14.86 12.33 11.65
CA PHE A 171 14.95 12.12 10.22
C PHE A 171 14.90 13.43 9.45
N GLU A 172 15.88 13.65 8.59
CA GLU A 172 15.97 14.84 7.71
C GLU A 172 15.66 16.16 8.45
N GLY A 173 16.29 16.37 9.60
CA GLY A 173 16.15 17.60 10.41
C GLY A 173 14.88 17.67 11.26
N ASN A 174 14.04 16.64 11.27
CA ASN A 174 12.84 16.60 12.09
C ASN A 174 12.99 15.58 13.22
N PHE A 175 12.58 15.98 14.41
CA PHE A 175 12.58 15.15 15.61
C PHE A 175 11.15 14.76 16.00
N TYR A 176 10.96 13.50 16.35
CA TYR A 176 9.68 12.92 16.77
C TYR A 176 9.90 12.13 18.05
N ASP A 177 9.23 12.52 19.12
CA ASP A 177 9.30 11.82 20.41
C ASP A 177 8.09 10.95 20.65
N GLY A 178 8.25 9.89 21.45
CA GLY A 178 7.15 9.02 21.82
C GLY A 178 6.61 8.14 20.71
N VAL A 179 7.34 7.95 19.61
CA VAL A 179 6.95 7.10 18.48
C VAL A 179 6.87 5.64 18.92
N PHE A 180 5.76 4.96 18.64
CA PHE A 180 5.66 3.54 18.95
C PHE A 180 6.32 2.70 17.86
N MET A 181 7.32 1.89 18.26
CA MET A 181 8.06 1.01 17.36
C MET A 181 7.93 -0.43 17.80
N ARG A 182 7.65 -1.32 16.86
CA ARG A 182 7.56 -2.76 17.07
C ARG A 182 8.04 -3.54 15.87
N ARG A 183 8.32 -4.83 16.07
CA ARG A 183 8.54 -5.72 14.93
C ARG A 183 7.28 -5.85 14.06
N ARG A 184 7.47 -6.16 12.79
CA ARG A 184 6.40 -6.53 11.86
C ARG A 184 6.77 -7.82 11.11
N GLY A 185 5.79 -8.39 10.44
CA GLY A 185 5.90 -9.62 9.65
C GLY A 185 4.85 -10.63 10.06
N SER A 186 4.49 -11.54 9.16
CA SER A 186 3.60 -12.64 9.51
C SER A 186 4.36 -13.68 10.32
N GLY A 187 3.82 -14.01 11.48
CA GLY A 187 4.38 -15.06 12.32
C GLY A 187 3.66 -16.37 12.10
N ARG A 188 3.76 -16.98 10.94
CA ARG A 188 3.27 -18.35 10.78
C ARG A 188 4.41 -19.28 10.48
N SER A 189 4.76 -20.08 11.50
CA SER A 189 5.31 -21.40 11.25
C SER A 189 4.19 -22.23 10.66
N ASP A 190 4.35 -22.75 9.47
CA ASP A 190 3.56 -23.89 9.06
C ASP A 190 3.87 -25.04 10.02
N ALA A 191 2.88 -25.37 10.85
CA ALA A 191 3.01 -26.45 11.82
C ALA A 191 3.20 -27.83 11.17
N THR A 192 3.06 -27.92 9.85
CA THR A 192 3.12 -29.17 9.09
C THR A 192 4.49 -29.45 8.45
N THR A 193 5.32 -28.42 8.19
CA THR A 193 6.59 -28.62 7.47
C THR A 193 7.84 -28.37 8.29
N GLY A 194 7.73 -27.81 9.48
CA GLY A 194 8.88 -27.59 10.38
C GLY A 194 9.98 -26.68 9.85
N VAL A 195 9.77 -26.02 8.71
CA VAL A 195 10.78 -25.21 8.03
C VAL A 195 10.16 -23.88 7.59
N ALA A 196 10.53 -22.88 8.22
CA ALA A 196 10.76 -21.48 7.90
C ALA A 196 10.54 -20.64 9.15
N LEU A 197 11.60 -20.10 9.67
CA LEU A 197 11.54 -19.01 10.63
C LEU A 197 10.65 -17.93 10.03
N ALA A 198 9.54 -17.64 10.67
CA ALA A 198 8.67 -16.56 10.27
C ALA A 198 9.49 -15.25 10.23
N SER A 199 9.24 -14.37 9.29
CA SER A 199 10.01 -13.12 9.12
C SER A 199 10.11 -12.28 10.39
N LYS A 200 9.19 -12.50 11.34
CA LYS A 200 9.25 -11.90 12.69
C LYS A 200 10.39 -12.45 13.56
N ASP A 201 10.92 -13.63 13.25
CA ASP A 201 11.97 -14.30 14.04
C ASP A 201 13.36 -14.15 13.41
N TRP A 202 13.47 -13.48 12.26
CA TRP A 202 14.74 -13.17 11.63
C TRP A 202 15.62 -12.30 12.52
N GLU A 203 16.90 -12.48 12.48
CA GLU A 203 17.86 -11.71 13.25
C GLU A 203 17.76 -10.20 12.92
N LYS A 204 17.74 -9.86 11.64
CA LYS A 204 17.48 -8.51 11.16
C LYS A 204 15.96 -8.30 11.01
N ARG A 205 15.36 -7.67 11.99
CA ARG A 205 13.90 -7.49 12.08
C ARG A 205 13.35 -6.50 11.03
N LYS A 206 12.15 -6.75 10.54
CA LYS A 206 11.28 -5.74 9.95
C LYS A 206 10.60 -4.95 11.06
N PHE A 207 10.42 -3.65 10.88
CA PHE A 207 9.80 -2.79 11.90
C PHE A 207 8.58 -2.03 11.37
N LYS A 208 7.70 -1.66 12.28
CA LYS A 208 6.66 -0.67 12.06
C LYS A 208 6.83 0.44 13.09
N LEU A 209 6.73 1.69 12.61
CA LEU A 209 6.72 2.88 13.43
C LEU A 209 5.36 3.57 13.31
N ASP A 210 4.77 3.92 14.46
CA ASP A 210 3.52 4.64 14.57
C ASP A 210 3.76 5.94 15.34
N PHE A 211 3.43 7.07 14.70
CA PHE A 211 3.69 8.41 15.21
C PHE A 211 2.50 8.98 16.00
N ASP A 212 1.47 8.19 16.26
CA ASP A 212 0.19 8.56 16.91
C ASP A 212 -0.56 9.69 16.18
N ALA A 213 0.06 10.36 15.21
CA ALA A 213 -0.52 11.42 14.41
C ALA A 213 0.19 11.55 13.04
N ARG A 214 -0.45 12.23 12.10
CA ARG A 214 0.12 12.49 10.76
C ARG A 214 1.18 13.58 10.81
N VAL A 215 2.34 13.26 11.34
CA VAL A 215 3.42 14.23 11.53
C VAL A 215 4.69 13.89 10.77
N PHE A 216 4.95 12.60 10.49
CA PHE A 216 6.19 12.15 9.85
C PHE A 216 6.24 12.58 8.38
N ARG A 217 7.34 13.25 8.01
CA ARG A 217 7.59 13.64 6.62
C ARG A 217 8.33 12.53 5.89
N PHE A 218 7.58 11.74 5.13
CA PHE A 218 8.15 10.67 4.33
C PHE A 218 9.04 11.22 3.20
N ASP A 219 8.57 12.26 2.53
CA ASP A 219 9.28 13.02 1.51
C ASP A 219 8.85 14.49 1.62
N ALA A 220 9.74 15.46 1.28
CA ALA A 220 9.42 16.88 1.32
C ALA A 220 8.21 17.28 0.44
N LYS A 221 7.94 16.53 -0.63
CA LYS A 221 6.80 16.73 -1.54
C LYS A 221 5.55 15.93 -1.15
N GLN A 222 5.67 15.01 -0.18
CA GLN A 222 4.60 14.12 0.23
C GLN A 222 3.82 14.68 1.41
N ARG A 223 2.59 14.19 1.58
CA ARG A 223 1.79 14.48 2.78
C ARG A 223 2.43 13.81 4.00
N LYS A 224 2.25 14.44 5.15
CA LYS A 224 2.66 13.84 6.41
C LYS A 224 1.88 12.54 6.64
N VAL A 225 2.58 11.49 7.06
CA VAL A 225 2.02 10.17 7.36
C VAL A 225 2.00 9.90 8.87
N GLU A 226 1.15 8.99 9.28
CA GLU A 226 1.01 8.53 10.67
C GLU A 226 1.90 7.32 10.93
N GLU A 227 2.09 6.45 9.93
CA GLU A 227 2.80 5.19 10.06
C GLU A 227 3.81 4.99 8.92
N ILE A 228 4.93 4.32 9.23
CA ILE A 228 5.87 3.81 8.23
C ILE A 228 6.25 2.37 8.53
N ASN A 229 6.60 1.63 7.49
CA ASN A 229 7.13 0.28 7.59
C ASN A 229 8.60 0.27 7.17
N LEU A 230 9.43 -0.47 7.88
CA LEU A 230 10.84 -0.69 7.55
C LEU A 230 11.04 -2.11 7.09
N GLN A 231 11.33 -2.28 5.80
CA GLN A 231 11.65 -3.55 5.17
C GLN A 231 13.14 -3.84 5.31
N SER A 232 13.48 -5.03 5.81
CA SER A 232 14.85 -5.35 6.21
C SER A 232 15.73 -5.86 5.09
N HIS A 233 15.16 -6.33 3.97
CA HIS A 233 15.88 -7.02 2.90
C HIS A 233 16.71 -8.22 3.42
N TYR A 234 16.12 -9.06 4.26
CA TYR A 234 16.81 -10.14 4.94
C TYR A 234 16.07 -11.47 4.74
N GLN A 235 16.77 -12.46 4.21
CA GLN A 235 16.27 -13.83 3.99
C GLN A 235 14.97 -13.93 3.15
N GLU A 236 14.71 -12.99 2.29
CA GLU A 236 13.57 -13.04 1.36
C GLU A 236 14.02 -13.57 -0.01
N PRO A 237 13.14 -14.24 -0.76
CA PRO A 237 13.46 -14.68 -2.11
C PRO A 237 13.91 -13.52 -2.99
N GLY A 238 15.08 -13.62 -3.62
CA GLY A 238 15.62 -12.57 -4.48
C GLY A 238 16.17 -11.33 -3.77
N GLU A 239 16.33 -11.36 -2.45
CA GLU A 239 16.81 -10.21 -1.66
C GLU A 239 18.30 -9.92 -1.79
N GLU A 240 19.05 -10.78 -2.40
CA GLU A 240 20.45 -10.54 -2.75
C GLU A 240 20.68 -9.24 -3.53
N THR A 241 19.62 -8.72 -4.20
CA THR A 241 19.66 -7.42 -4.88
C THR A 241 19.42 -6.23 -3.95
N TYR A 242 18.79 -6.41 -2.80
CA TYR A 242 18.24 -5.36 -1.94
C TYR A 242 17.21 -4.46 -2.65
N MET A 243 16.63 -4.88 -3.79
CA MET A 243 15.87 -3.99 -4.67
C MET A 243 14.44 -4.43 -4.96
N ARG A 244 14.04 -5.69 -4.66
CA ARG A 244 12.78 -6.25 -5.18
C ARG A 244 11.55 -5.38 -4.89
N GLU A 245 11.27 -5.07 -3.63
CA GLU A 245 10.10 -4.24 -3.28
C GLU A 245 10.22 -2.78 -3.80
N PRO A 246 11.37 -2.09 -3.69
CA PRO A 246 11.54 -0.78 -4.33
C PRO A 246 11.42 -0.80 -5.85
N LEU A 247 11.92 -1.83 -6.53
CA LEU A 247 11.78 -2.01 -7.98
C LEU A 247 10.30 -2.24 -8.35
N ALA A 248 9.59 -3.07 -7.59
CA ALA A 248 8.16 -3.25 -7.76
C ALA A 248 7.41 -1.92 -7.62
N SER A 249 7.67 -1.17 -6.55
CA SER A 249 7.07 0.16 -6.36
C SER A 249 7.32 1.07 -7.57
N PHE A 250 8.54 1.08 -8.11
CA PHE A 250 8.87 1.86 -9.30
C PHE A 250 8.08 1.42 -10.54
N ILE A 251 8.03 0.11 -10.83
CA ILE A 251 7.33 -0.43 -12.01
C ILE A 251 5.82 -0.18 -11.91
N PHE A 252 5.22 -0.43 -10.75
CA PHE A 252 3.79 -0.19 -10.55
C PHE A 252 3.42 1.29 -10.67
N GLN A 253 4.28 2.21 -10.18
CA GLN A 253 4.09 3.65 -10.42
C GLN A 253 4.17 3.98 -11.92
N LYS A 254 5.13 3.41 -12.66
CA LYS A 254 5.24 3.60 -14.11
C LYS A 254 4.02 3.08 -14.86
N ALA A 255 3.46 1.96 -14.42
CA ALA A 255 2.22 1.41 -14.95
C ALA A 255 0.97 2.22 -14.57
N GLY A 256 1.07 3.19 -13.64
CA GLY A 256 -0.06 3.96 -13.14
C GLY A 256 -0.93 3.19 -12.14
N VAL A 257 -0.39 2.18 -11.48
CA VAL A 257 -1.07 1.46 -10.40
C VAL A 257 -0.82 2.16 -9.07
N PRO A 258 -1.86 2.45 -8.27
CA PRO A 258 -1.69 2.90 -6.90
C PRO A 258 -0.87 1.91 -6.09
N VAL A 259 0.31 2.31 -5.63
CA VAL A 259 1.24 1.46 -4.90
C VAL A 259 1.92 2.24 -3.78
N ALA A 260 2.33 1.56 -2.71
CA ALA A 260 3.09 2.14 -1.63
C ALA A 260 4.44 2.67 -2.13
N LEU A 261 4.77 3.91 -1.76
CA LEU A 261 6.08 4.49 -2.06
C LEU A 261 7.15 3.84 -1.19
N THR A 262 8.36 3.76 -1.74
CA THR A 262 9.53 3.26 -1.03
C THR A 262 10.67 4.28 -1.04
N LYS A 263 11.45 4.30 0.01
CA LYS A 263 12.65 5.14 0.14
C LYS A 263 13.73 4.40 0.90
N TYR A 264 14.92 4.27 0.34
CA TYR A 264 16.06 3.70 1.06
C TYR A 264 16.53 4.61 2.18
N VAL A 265 16.87 4.00 3.32
CA VAL A 265 17.45 4.64 4.48
C VAL A 265 18.54 3.78 5.11
N SER A 266 19.55 4.42 5.67
CA SER A 266 20.48 3.79 6.60
C SER A 266 19.91 3.96 8.01
N LEU A 267 19.54 2.85 8.65
CA LEU A 267 19.01 2.86 10.02
C LEU A 267 20.15 2.88 11.03
N ARG A 268 20.09 3.81 11.98
CA ARG A 268 20.95 3.82 13.17
C ARG A 268 20.10 3.62 14.41
N LEU A 269 20.49 2.69 15.26
CA LEU A 269 19.81 2.40 16.53
C LEU A 269 20.72 2.79 17.70
N ASN A 270 20.26 3.77 18.51
CA ASN A 270 21.06 4.36 19.58
C ASN A 270 22.46 4.75 19.09
N ASN A 271 22.51 5.52 18.03
CA ASN A 271 23.71 6.00 17.35
C ASN A 271 24.59 4.93 16.67
N ALA A 272 24.36 3.64 16.88
CA ALA A 272 25.11 2.57 16.21
C ALA A 272 24.52 2.27 14.82
N PRO A 273 25.33 2.03 13.77
CA PRO A 273 24.83 1.57 12.48
C PRO A 273 24.04 0.27 12.65
N TYR A 274 22.79 0.25 12.21
CA TYR A 274 21.95 -0.95 12.32
C TYR A 274 21.86 -1.68 10.99
N GLY A 275 21.57 -0.99 9.88
CA GLY A 275 21.58 -1.61 8.56
C GLY A 275 20.85 -0.80 7.49
N LEU A 276 20.87 -1.35 6.28
CA LEU A 276 20.14 -0.84 5.12
C LEU A 276 18.67 -1.28 5.19
N TYR A 277 17.75 -0.32 5.05
CA TYR A 277 16.32 -0.56 5.06
C TYR A 277 15.63 0.19 3.91
N SER A 278 14.48 -0.31 3.48
CA SER A 278 13.51 0.50 2.75
C SER A 278 12.39 0.95 3.69
N MET A 279 12.16 2.27 3.75
CA MET A 279 10.91 2.79 4.30
C MET A 279 9.82 2.56 3.27
N VAL A 280 8.71 1.96 3.69
CA VAL A 280 7.54 1.66 2.86
C VAL A 280 6.33 2.38 3.42
N GLU A 281 5.64 3.13 2.55
CA GLU A 281 4.41 3.84 2.90
C GLU A 281 3.33 2.87 3.38
N GLN A 282 2.57 3.26 4.40
CA GLN A 282 1.40 2.48 4.82
C GLN A 282 0.22 2.76 3.89
N VAL A 283 -0.48 1.70 3.46
CA VAL A 283 -1.74 1.85 2.73
C VAL A 283 -2.85 2.22 3.71
N ASP A 284 -3.13 3.52 3.77
CA ASP A 284 -4.10 4.16 4.65
C ASP A 284 -4.87 5.28 3.92
N SER A 285 -5.62 6.08 4.66
CA SER A 285 -6.36 7.22 4.08
C SER A 285 -5.43 8.31 3.51
N THR A 286 -4.16 8.40 3.92
CA THR A 286 -3.18 9.33 3.34
C THR A 286 -2.71 8.84 1.99
N PHE A 287 -2.41 7.54 1.89
CA PHE A 287 -2.14 6.85 0.64
C PHE A 287 -3.30 7.01 -0.36
N LEU A 288 -4.54 6.79 0.07
CA LEU A 288 -5.72 6.96 -0.80
C LEU A 288 -5.82 8.38 -1.36
N LYS A 289 -5.65 9.41 -0.50
CA LYS A 289 -5.64 10.81 -0.93
C LYS A 289 -4.51 11.14 -1.91
N ARG A 290 -3.32 10.60 -1.71
CA ARG A 290 -2.18 10.77 -2.62
C ARG A 290 -2.48 10.22 -4.01
N ASN A 291 -3.15 9.08 -4.06
CA ASN A 291 -3.53 8.42 -5.30
C ASN A 291 -4.89 8.89 -5.86
N GLN A 292 -5.48 9.96 -5.31
CA GLN A 292 -6.78 10.52 -5.71
C GLN A 292 -7.93 9.51 -5.62
N LEU A 293 -7.84 8.58 -4.65
CA LEU A 293 -8.86 7.59 -4.34
C LEU A 293 -9.78 8.08 -3.21
N ASP A 294 -10.99 7.55 -3.11
CA ASP A 294 -11.92 7.91 -2.03
C ASP A 294 -11.36 7.48 -0.66
N SER A 295 -10.83 8.46 0.08
CA SER A 295 -10.25 8.24 1.40
C SER A 295 -11.27 7.94 2.51
N LYS A 296 -12.55 7.98 2.18
CA LYS A 296 -13.67 7.61 3.06
C LYS A 296 -14.34 6.31 2.63
N GLY A 297 -13.92 5.74 1.50
CA GLY A 297 -14.37 4.44 0.99
C GLY A 297 -13.99 3.30 1.93
N SER A 298 -14.64 2.17 1.76
CA SER A 298 -14.28 0.96 2.50
C SER A 298 -12.96 0.40 2.01
N MET A 299 -12.12 -0.06 2.94
CA MET A 299 -10.85 -0.68 2.61
C MET A 299 -10.60 -1.92 3.46
N TYR A 300 -10.30 -3.02 2.80
CA TYR A 300 -10.11 -4.33 3.39
C TYR A 300 -8.75 -4.89 3.02
N LYS A 301 -7.96 -5.29 4.02
CA LYS A 301 -6.68 -5.97 3.81
C LYS A 301 -6.90 -7.47 3.75
N ALA A 302 -6.41 -8.11 2.71
CA ALA A 302 -6.27 -9.55 2.61
C ALA A 302 -5.13 -10.01 3.53
N VAL A 303 -5.42 -10.90 4.49
CA VAL A 303 -4.47 -11.28 5.55
C VAL A 303 -4.05 -12.73 5.46
N ASN A 304 -4.97 -13.61 5.06
CA ASN A 304 -4.76 -15.03 5.07
C ASN A 304 -4.32 -15.54 3.69
N TRP A 305 -3.17 -16.19 3.65
CA TRP A 305 -2.61 -16.73 2.41
C TRP A 305 -3.44 -17.84 1.75
N LYS A 306 -4.39 -18.44 2.48
CA LYS A 306 -5.22 -19.54 1.99
C LYS A 306 -6.65 -19.11 1.65
N TYR A 307 -7.20 -18.12 2.36
CA TYR A 307 -8.63 -17.88 2.36
C TYR A 307 -9.06 -16.46 1.97
N SER A 308 -8.14 -15.50 1.89
CA SER A 308 -8.47 -14.13 1.45
C SER A 308 -8.60 -14.03 -0.07
N ASN A 309 -9.39 -14.90 -0.69
CA ASN A 309 -9.46 -15.10 -2.14
C ASN A 309 -10.77 -14.63 -2.78
N LEU A 310 -11.57 -13.86 -2.06
CA LEU A 310 -12.89 -13.33 -2.50
C LEU A 310 -13.92 -14.41 -2.87
N ARG A 311 -13.76 -15.63 -2.39
CA ARG A 311 -14.69 -16.70 -2.62
C ARG A 311 -15.91 -16.55 -1.71
N LYS A 312 -17.09 -16.77 -2.25
CA LYS A 312 -18.32 -16.89 -1.49
C LYS A 312 -18.29 -18.14 -0.63
N GLY A 313 -18.18 -18.00 0.67
CA GLY A 313 -18.30 -19.02 1.67
C GLY A 313 -17.55 -20.35 1.45
N ASN A 314 -16.91 -20.88 2.45
CA ASN A 314 -16.42 -22.25 2.44
C ASN A 314 -16.66 -22.87 3.83
N SER A 315 -17.60 -23.81 3.91
CA SER A 315 -18.02 -24.48 5.13
C SER A 315 -16.91 -25.28 5.87
N ASN A 316 -15.74 -25.42 5.26
CA ASN A 316 -14.64 -26.24 5.79
C ASN A 316 -13.52 -25.44 6.47
N ILE A 317 -13.72 -24.14 6.69
CA ILE A 317 -12.68 -23.32 7.30
C ILE A 317 -12.93 -23.17 8.80
N PRO A 318 -12.00 -23.53 9.67
CA PRO A 318 -12.16 -23.34 11.09
C PRO A 318 -12.01 -21.85 11.45
N CYS A 319 -13.10 -21.12 11.43
CA CYS A 319 -13.17 -19.82 12.09
C CYS A 319 -13.86 -20.03 13.44
N PRO A 320 -13.24 -19.70 14.58
CA PRO A 320 -13.78 -19.94 15.89
C PRO A 320 -15.06 -19.14 16.19
N TYR A 321 -15.44 -18.22 15.32
CA TYR A 321 -16.60 -17.33 15.46
C TYR A 321 -17.76 -17.65 14.51
N ALA A 322 -17.68 -18.74 13.73
CA ALA A 322 -18.75 -19.13 12.83
C ALA A 322 -20.04 -19.43 13.61
N THR A 323 -21.10 -18.69 13.32
CA THR A 323 -22.43 -19.01 13.86
C THR A 323 -23.17 -19.94 12.92
N PRO A 324 -23.98 -20.88 13.44
CA PRO A 324 -24.75 -21.83 12.61
C PRO A 324 -25.75 -21.16 11.67
N ASP A 325 -26.17 -19.93 11.96
CA ASP A 325 -27.26 -19.25 11.26
C ASP A 325 -26.82 -18.56 9.94
N TYR A 326 -25.50 -18.32 9.76
CA TYR A 326 -24.96 -17.70 8.55
C TYR A 326 -23.61 -18.31 8.15
N PRO A 327 -23.57 -19.57 7.76
CA PRO A 327 -22.32 -20.28 7.50
C PRO A 327 -21.56 -19.73 6.27
N GLU A 328 -22.22 -18.97 5.42
CA GLU A 328 -21.61 -18.38 4.21
C GLU A 328 -21.06 -16.96 4.43
N ARG A 329 -21.62 -16.23 5.38
CA ARG A 329 -21.28 -14.82 5.66
C ARG A 329 -20.08 -14.65 6.61
N TRP A 330 -19.85 -15.59 7.49
CA TRP A 330 -18.79 -15.50 8.50
C TRP A 330 -17.37 -15.35 7.91
N MET A 331 -17.12 -15.80 6.70
CA MET A 331 -15.82 -15.65 6.04
C MET A 331 -15.45 -14.20 5.82
N VAL A 332 -16.42 -13.32 5.71
CA VAL A 332 -16.25 -11.89 5.45
C VAL A 332 -16.32 -11.10 6.74
N ASP A 333 -17.35 -11.32 7.55
CA ASP A 333 -17.69 -10.45 8.67
C ASP A 333 -16.98 -10.78 9.98
N GLU A 334 -16.71 -12.06 10.24
CA GLU A 334 -16.37 -12.50 11.61
C GLU A 334 -14.99 -13.16 11.72
N CYS A 335 -14.22 -13.24 10.64
CA CYS A 335 -12.90 -13.85 10.65
C CYS A 335 -11.79 -12.83 10.38
N PRO A 336 -11.34 -12.05 11.39
CA PRO A 336 -10.30 -11.03 11.24
C PRO A 336 -8.96 -11.61 10.82
N GLU A 337 -8.80 -12.92 10.86
CA GLU A 337 -7.64 -13.64 10.35
C GLU A 337 -7.68 -13.83 8.83
N ILE A 338 -8.83 -13.63 8.18
CA ILE A 338 -8.98 -13.69 6.73
C ILE A 338 -8.91 -12.29 6.14
N TRP A 339 -9.76 -11.39 6.63
CA TRP A 339 -9.81 -10.01 6.20
C TRP A 339 -9.71 -9.05 7.38
N ARG A 340 -9.15 -7.88 7.15
CA ARG A 340 -9.19 -6.76 8.11
C ARG A 340 -9.75 -5.54 7.44
N LYS A 341 -10.87 -5.03 7.93
CA LYS A 341 -11.34 -3.72 7.56
C LYS A 341 -10.41 -2.66 8.15
N THR A 342 -9.78 -1.88 7.31
CA THR A 342 -8.79 -0.86 7.71
C THR A 342 -9.35 0.56 7.63
N SER A 343 -10.52 0.74 6.99
CA SER A 343 -11.27 2.00 7.01
C SER A 343 -12.00 2.16 8.35
N LYS A 344 -12.05 3.42 8.85
CA LYS A 344 -12.72 3.75 10.12
C LYS A 344 -14.23 3.96 9.97
N ALA A 345 -14.69 4.31 8.75
CA ALA A 345 -16.10 4.51 8.47
C ALA A 345 -16.83 3.17 8.44
N ASP A 346 -17.98 3.10 9.11
CA ASP A 346 -18.84 1.91 9.18
C ASP A 346 -18.04 0.62 9.49
N ALA A 347 -17.18 0.69 10.52
CA ALA A 347 -16.22 -0.37 10.85
C ALA A 347 -16.87 -1.73 11.05
N ASP A 348 -18.12 -1.75 11.55
CA ASP A 348 -18.87 -2.97 11.86
C ASP A 348 -19.75 -3.46 10.70
N ASN A 349 -19.83 -2.70 9.59
CA ASN A 349 -20.60 -3.08 8.41
C ASN A 349 -19.68 -3.65 7.33
N TRP A 350 -19.92 -4.86 6.91
CA TRP A 350 -19.17 -5.60 5.90
C TRP A 350 -20.03 -6.01 4.69
N ASP A 351 -21.25 -5.49 4.59
CA ASP A 351 -22.20 -5.83 3.54
C ASP A 351 -21.63 -5.56 2.15
N ASP A 352 -20.88 -4.50 1.98
CA ASP A 352 -20.26 -4.12 0.73
C ASP A 352 -19.26 -5.19 0.22
N LEU A 353 -18.39 -5.74 1.08
CA LEU A 353 -17.48 -6.82 0.72
C LEU A 353 -18.23 -8.13 0.47
N TRP A 354 -19.27 -8.40 1.25
CA TRP A 354 -20.15 -9.55 1.05
C TRP A 354 -20.82 -9.50 -0.32
N ASP A 355 -21.41 -8.38 -0.69
CA ASP A 355 -22.07 -8.17 -1.99
C ASP A 355 -21.11 -8.36 -3.16
N LEU A 356 -19.86 -7.91 -3.00
CA LEU A 356 -18.81 -8.17 -3.97
C LEU A 356 -18.60 -9.67 -4.16
N THR A 357 -18.46 -10.44 -3.07
CA THR A 357 -18.24 -11.90 -3.18
C THR A 357 -19.41 -12.62 -3.84
N GLN A 358 -20.65 -12.18 -3.59
CA GLN A 358 -21.84 -12.71 -4.26
C GLN A 358 -21.82 -12.43 -5.77
N THR A 359 -21.44 -11.20 -6.15
CA THR A 359 -21.34 -10.82 -7.56
C THR A 359 -20.27 -11.62 -8.28
N LEU A 360 -19.09 -11.77 -7.67
CA LEU A 360 -18.00 -12.55 -8.26
C LEU A 360 -18.37 -14.04 -8.39
N ASP A 361 -19.00 -14.65 -7.37
CA ASP A 361 -19.49 -16.03 -7.41
C ASP A 361 -20.49 -16.24 -8.54
N ARG A 362 -21.41 -15.30 -8.74
CA ARG A 362 -22.37 -15.34 -9.83
C ARG A 362 -21.68 -15.35 -11.20
N VAL A 363 -20.70 -14.48 -11.43
CA VAL A 363 -19.95 -14.43 -12.69
C VAL A 363 -19.08 -15.67 -12.86
N GLN A 364 -18.45 -16.18 -11.79
CA GLN A 364 -17.65 -17.40 -11.84
C GLN A 364 -18.49 -18.61 -12.27
N ASN A 365 -19.71 -18.73 -11.76
CA ASN A 365 -20.63 -19.83 -12.12
C ASN A 365 -21.26 -19.63 -13.50
N ASN A 366 -21.42 -18.40 -13.96
CA ASN A 366 -21.97 -18.06 -15.28
C ASN A 366 -21.24 -16.85 -15.91
N PRO A 367 -20.18 -17.07 -16.71
CA PRO A 367 -19.45 -15.98 -17.37
C PRO A 367 -20.31 -15.09 -18.29
N ARG A 368 -21.51 -15.50 -18.67
CA ARG A 368 -22.47 -14.65 -19.41
C ARG A 368 -22.98 -13.48 -18.57
N ASP A 369 -22.87 -13.57 -17.25
CA ASP A 369 -23.14 -12.46 -16.33
C ASP A 369 -21.96 -11.46 -16.20
N GLY A 370 -20.97 -11.56 -17.09
CA GLY A 370 -19.76 -10.71 -17.09
C GLY A 370 -20.04 -9.22 -17.11
N HIS A 371 -21.22 -8.78 -17.59
CA HIS A 371 -21.66 -7.40 -17.50
C HIS A 371 -21.65 -6.85 -16.06
N LEU A 372 -21.85 -7.70 -15.04
CA LEU A 372 -21.81 -7.30 -13.64
C LEU A 372 -20.42 -6.81 -13.21
N LEU A 373 -19.35 -7.26 -13.87
CA LEU A 373 -18.00 -6.77 -13.57
C LEU A 373 -17.88 -5.28 -13.87
N PHE A 374 -18.49 -4.80 -14.96
CA PHE A 374 -18.47 -3.37 -15.33
C PHE A 374 -19.34 -2.50 -14.43
N ASP A 375 -20.32 -3.11 -13.74
CA ASP A 375 -21.16 -2.39 -12.76
C ASP A 375 -20.51 -2.34 -11.36
N THR A 376 -19.65 -3.31 -11.05
CA THR A 376 -19.13 -3.53 -9.69
C THR A 376 -17.66 -3.13 -9.54
N LEU A 377 -16.86 -3.28 -10.61
CA LEU A 377 -15.42 -3.08 -10.57
C LEU A 377 -14.99 -1.82 -11.33
N ASN A 378 -13.96 -1.17 -10.84
CA ASN A 378 -13.12 -0.30 -11.66
C ASN A 378 -12.27 -1.20 -12.56
N VAL A 379 -12.87 -1.73 -13.63
CA VAL A 379 -12.24 -2.71 -14.52
C VAL A 379 -10.88 -2.24 -15.02
N PRO A 380 -10.68 -0.97 -15.46
CA PRO A 380 -9.36 -0.47 -15.81
C PRO A 380 -8.31 -0.63 -14.70
N ALA A 381 -8.63 -0.26 -13.47
CA ALA A 381 -7.69 -0.36 -12.36
C ALA A 381 -7.34 -1.82 -12.01
N VAL A 382 -8.35 -2.71 -12.02
CA VAL A 382 -8.14 -4.15 -11.78
C VAL A 382 -7.28 -4.77 -12.87
N VAL A 383 -7.60 -4.51 -14.14
CA VAL A 383 -6.86 -5.01 -15.30
C VAL A 383 -5.41 -4.50 -15.30
N ASN A 384 -5.22 -3.22 -14.99
CA ASN A 384 -3.89 -2.62 -14.93
C ASN A 384 -3.02 -3.22 -13.82
N GLU A 385 -3.60 -3.41 -12.63
CA GLU A 385 -2.91 -4.08 -11.53
C GLU A 385 -2.53 -5.51 -11.87
N MET A 386 -3.48 -6.30 -12.39
CA MET A 386 -3.24 -7.68 -12.80
C MET A 386 -2.18 -7.79 -13.90
N ALA A 387 -2.22 -6.92 -14.91
CA ALA A 387 -1.24 -6.91 -15.98
C ALA A 387 0.17 -6.55 -15.48
N THR A 388 0.25 -5.64 -14.50
CA THR A 388 1.54 -5.28 -13.87
C THR A 388 2.08 -6.43 -13.02
N GLN A 389 1.22 -7.12 -12.25
CA GLN A 389 1.59 -8.33 -11.50
C GLN A 389 2.15 -9.42 -12.43
N ALA A 390 1.47 -9.64 -13.54
CA ALA A 390 1.93 -10.59 -14.56
C ALA A 390 3.26 -10.15 -15.18
N LEU A 391 3.44 -8.87 -15.53
CA LEU A 391 4.67 -8.34 -16.11
C LEU A 391 5.89 -8.66 -15.26
N VAL A 392 5.79 -8.42 -13.96
CA VAL A 392 6.89 -8.60 -13.00
C VAL A 392 6.99 -10.00 -12.42
N LEU A 393 6.08 -10.89 -12.76
CA LEU A 393 5.98 -12.25 -12.20
C LEU A 393 6.03 -12.22 -10.67
N ASN A 394 5.08 -11.53 -10.04
CA ASN A 394 4.98 -11.57 -8.58
C ASN A 394 4.30 -12.88 -8.14
N ASN A 395 5.01 -13.73 -7.42
CA ASN A 395 4.51 -15.03 -7.00
C ASN A 395 3.61 -14.98 -5.76
N ASP A 396 3.78 -14.00 -4.87
CA ASP A 396 3.04 -13.91 -3.61
C ASP A 396 1.84 -12.94 -3.69
N ARG A 397 1.10 -12.96 -4.81
CA ARG A 397 -0.02 -12.04 -5.11
C ARG A 397 -1.41 -12.65 -4.96
N CYS A 398 -1.53 -13.97 -4.80
CA CYS A 398 -2.79 -14.67 -5.07
C CYS A 398 -3.88 -14.39 -4.04
N THR A 399 -3.66 -14.75 -2.80
CA THR A 399 -4.70 -14.77 -1.76
C THR A 399 -4.48 -13.74 -0.65
N LYS A 400 -3.27 -13.25 -0.46
CA LYS A 400 -2.93 -12.13 0.44
C LYS A 400 -2.16 -11.06 -0.33
N ASN A 401 -1.52 -10.15 0.39
CA ASN A 401 -0.65 -9.11 -0.18
C ASN A 401 -1.39 -8.13 -1.11
N TYR A 402 -2.63 -7.84 -0.78
CA TYR A 402 -3.40 -6.79 -1.42
C TYR A 402 -4.47 -6.22 -0.48
N TYR A 403 -5.01 -5.08 -0.90
CA TYR A 403 -6.21 -4.49 -0.32
C TYR A 403 -7.31 -4.43 -1.37
N MET A 404 -8.57 -4.59 -0.93
CA MET A 404 -9.75 -4.23 -1.71
C MET A 404 -10.23 -2.86 -1.25
N HIS A 405 -10.42 -1.94 -2.18
CA HIS A 405 -10.91 -0.59 -1.92
C HIS A 405 -12.20 -0.34 -2.69
N PHE A 406 -13.22 0.11 -1.98
CA PHE A 406 -14.51 0.52 -2.53
C PHE A 406 -14.61 2.03 -2.60
N ASP A 407 -14.79 2.57 -3.78
CA ASP A 407 -15.07 3.99 -4.01
C ASP A 407 -16.58 4.24 -3.93
N ARG A 408 -17.03 5.04 -2.96
CA ARG A 408 -18.45 5.30 -2.73
C ARG A 408 -19.04 6.24 -3.77
N GLY A 409 -18.21 7.08 -4.40
CA GLY A 409 -18.64 8.02 -5.42
C GLY A 409 -18.97 7.35 -6.75
N THR A 410 -18.18 6.34 -7.14
CA THR A 410 -18.42 5.56 -8.36
C THR A 410 -19.09 4.21 -8.10
N ARG A 411 -19.13 3.75 -6.83
CA ARG A 411 -19.59 2.43 -6.40
C ARG A 411 -18.80 1.29 -7.05
N GLU A 412 -17.50 1.51 -7.21
CA GLU A 412 -16.60 0.56 -7.83
C GLU A 412 -15.57 0.03 -6.85
N TRP A 413 -15.23 -1.25 -7.02
CA TRP A 413 -14.14 -1.90 -6.33
C TRP A 413 -12.87 -1.90 -7.16
N GLN A 414 -11.73 -1.75 -6.49
CA GLN A 414 -10.41 -1.96 -7.09
C GLN A 414 -9.47 -2.66 -6.13
N ARG A 415 -8.45 -3.30 -6.69
CA ARG A 415 -7.38 -3.95 -5.95
C ARG A 415 -6.17 -3.02 -5.82
N ILE A 416 -5.56 -2.98 -4.63
CA ILE A 416 -4.33 -2.23 -4.36
C ILE A 416 -3.27 -3.24 -3.91
N PRO A 417 -2.12 -3.35 -4.60
CA PRO A 417 -1.08 -4.29 -4.27
C PRO A 417 -0.33 -3.91 -2.97
N TRP A 418 0.18 -4.93 -2.29
CA TRP A 418 0.94 -4.80 -1.05
C TRP A 418 1.98 -5.91 -0.94
N ASP A 419 3.12 -5.65 -0.23
CA ASP A 419 4.14 -6.64 0.10
C ASP A 419 4.77 -7.26 -1.17
N LEU A 420 5.41 -6.41 -1.99
CA LEU A 420 5.80 -6.72 -3.37
C LEU A 420 7.26 -7.20 -3.48
N GLU A 421 7.77 -7.89 -2.49
CA GLU A 421 9.16 -8.35 -2.50
C GLU A 421 9.42 -9.55 -3.41
N ASP A 422 8.41 -10.35 -3.75
CA ASP A 422 8.58 -11.57 -4.55
C ASP A 422 8.31 -11.35 -6.05
N ILE A 423 8.92 -10.30 -6.62
CA ILE A 423 8.92 -10.04 -8.07
C ILE A 423 10.19 -10.55 -8.73
N PHE A 424 10.12 -10.89 -10.02
CA PHE A 424 11.26 -11.36 -10.80
C PHE A 424 12.10 -12.39 -10.02
N PRO A 425 11.53 -13.48 -9.54
CA PRO A 425 12.25 -14.45 -8.73
C PRO A 425 13.49 -14.96 -9.49
N GLY A 426 14.65 -14.86 -8.87
CA GLY A 426 15.96 -15.11 -9.50
C GLY A 426 16.41 -16.56 -9.50
N ASP A 427 15.59 -17.43 -8.99
CA ASP A 427 15.90 -18.85 -8.90
C ASP A 427 15.29 -19.66 -10.06
N ARG A 428 15.22 -20.95 -9.89
CA ARG A 428 14.74 -21.95 -10.84
C ARG A 428 13.35 -21.69 -11.44
N ARG A 429 12.64 -20.67 -11.01
CA ARG A 429 11.24 -20.37 -11.41
C ARG A 429 11.11 -19.81 -12.81
N TYR A 430 12.19 -19.37 -13.43
CA TYR A 430 12.18 -19.03 -14.85
C TYR A 430 12.51 -20.24 -15.73
N GLY A 431 12.70 -21.42 -15.13
CA GLY A 431 13.20 -22.57 -15.82
C GLY A 431 14.35 -22.20 -16.77
N THR A 432 15.43 -22.83 -16.67
CA THR A 432 16.40 -22.73 -17.76
C THR A 432 15.67 -23.18 -18.99
N ASP A 433 15.12 -22.19 -19.70
CA ASP A 433 14.73 -22.30 -21.07
C ASP A 433 13.34 -22.77 -21.42
N THR A 434 12.70 -23.56 -20.67
CA THR A 434 11.39 -24.02 -21.10
C THR A 434 10.57 -24.42 -19.91
N CYS A 435 9.45 -23.77 -19.72
CA CYS A 435 8.35 -24.49 -19.20
C CYS A 435 8.04 -25.61 -20.18
N ASP A 436 8.81 -26.72 -20.14
CA ASP A 436 8.41 -27.93 -20.82
C ASP A 436 7.02 -28.27 -20.30
N PRO A 437 5.99 -28.32 -21.15
CA PRO A 437 4.63 -28.71 -20.73
C PRO A 437 4.62 -30.02 -19.98
N SER A 438 5.59 -30.92 -20.22
CA SER A 438 5.76 -32.17 -19.50
C SER A 438 6.27 -32.01 -18.07
N GLU A 439 6.96 -30.91 -17.76
CA GLU A 439 7.48 -30.58 -16.43
C GLU A 439 6.52 -29.76 -15.58
N CYS A 440 5.49 -29.19 -16.17
CA CYS A 440 4.36 -28.58 -15.46
C CYS A 440 3.48 -29.66 -14.82
N SER A 441 4.08 -30.51 -13.99
CA SER A 441 3.32 -31.38 -13.09
C SER A 441 2.66 -30.51 -12.01
N ALA A 442 1.64 -31.02 -11.37
CA ALA A 442 0.96 -30.33 -10.27
C ALA A 442 1.89 -29.86 -9.14
N GLN A 443 3.12 -30.35 -9.10
CA GLN A 443 4.15 -30.01 -8.13
C GLN A 443 5.18 -28.96 -8.62
N SER A 444 5.23 -28.70 -9.94
CA SER A 444 6.16 -27.73 -10.54
C SER A 444 5.50 -26.55 -11.22
N THR A 445 4.18 -26.43 -11.11
CA THR A 445 3.37 -25.39 -11.75
C THR A 445 3.68 -23.97 -11.26
N SER A 446 4.31 -23.83 -10.09
CA SER A 446 4.78 -22.52 -9.59
C SER A 446 5.76 -21.83 -10.52
N TYR A 447 6.38 -22.53 -11.46
CA TYR A 447 7.44 -22.02 -12.31
C TYR A 447 7.03 -21.73 -13.74
N CYS A 448 5.92 -22.29 -14.19
CA CYS A 448 5.44 -22.18 -15.55
C CYS A 448 4.32 -21.14 -15.66
N VAL A 449 4.67 -19.89 -15.45
CA VAL A 449 3.72 -18.81 -15.67
C VAL A 449 3.27 -18.81 -17.12
N MET A 450 1.98 -19.01 -17.35
CA MET A 450 1.35 -19.04 -18.67
C MET A 450 1.59 -20.32 -19.51
N SER A 451 2.17 -21.38 -19.00
CA SER A 451 2.26 -22.62 -19.75
C SER A 451 0.96 -23.41 -19.65
N CYS A 452 0.06 -23.16 -20.57
CA CYS A 452 -1.26 -23.77 -20.56
C CYS A 452 -1.42 -24.91 -21.56
N GLU A 453 -0.38 -25.29 -22.27
CA GLU A 453 -0.41 -26.31 -23.30
C GLU A 453 -0.80 -27.69 -22.74
N LYS A 454 -0.30 -28.01 -21.54
CA LYS A 454 -0.60 -29.27 -20.86
C LYS A 454 -2.08 -29.52 -20.65
N PHE A 455 -2.84 -28.46 -20.48
CA PHE A 455 -4.27 -28.52 -20.18
C PHE A 455 -5.15 -28.19 -21.40
N ASN A 456 -4.56 -28.05 -22.58
CA ASN A 456 -5.23 -27.66 -23.82
C ASN A 456 -6.09 -26.39 -23.66
N SER A 457 -5.67 -25.48 -22.81
CA SER A 457 -6.36 -24.23 -22.58
C SER A 457 -5.41 -23.06 -22.79
N PRO A 458 -5.69 -22.18 -23.75
CA PRO A 458 -4.86 -21.01 -24.03
C PRO A 458 -4.88 -19.96 -22.92
N LEU A 459 -5.70 -20.15 -21.88
CA LEU A 459 -5.95 -19.16 -20.85
C LEU A 459 -5.53 -19.59 -19.46
N TYR A 460 -5.41 -20.88 -19.26
CA TYR A 460 -5.21 -21.47 -17.95
C TYR A 460 -4.13 -22.53 -17.99
N CYS A 461 -3.32 -22.60 -16.99
CA CYS A 461 -2.43 -23.74 -16.80
C CYS A 461 -3.20 -24.98 -16.39
N ASP A 462 -4.35 -24.82 -15.76
CA ASP A 462 -5.34 -25.84 -15.49
C ASP A 462 -6.69 -25.36 -16.02
N ARG A 463 -7.44 -26.24 -16.70
CA ARG A 463 -8.80 -25.94 -17.17
C ARG A 463 -9.75 -25.49 -16.07
N ASN A 464 -9.48 -25.90 -14.84
CA ASN A 464 -10.28 -25.58 -13.68
C ASN A 464 -9.75 -24.35 -12.90
N HIS A 465 -8.56 -23.83 -13.27
CA HIS A 465 -7.84 -22.84 -12.47
C HIS A 465 -7.13 -21.79 -13.32
N PRO A 466 -7.88 -20.80 -13.78
CA PRO A 466 -7.33 -19.72 -14.64
C PRO A 466 -6.16 -18.95 -14.05
N GLN A 467 -5.95 -19.05 -12.77
CA GLN A 467 -4.85 -18.35 -12.09
C GLN A 467 -3.48 -18.98 -12.26
N ASP A 468 -3.42 -20.21 -12.76
CA ASP A 468 -2.13 -20.89 -12.95
C ASP A 468 -1.23 -20.18 -13.97
N ILE A 469 -1.79 -19.32 -14.81
CA ILE A 469 -0.99 -18.42 -15.65
C ILE A 469 -0.08 -17.49 -14.80
N PHE A 470 -0.38 -17.35 -13.50
CA PHE A 470 0.37 -16.56 -12.56
C PHE A 470 1.21 -17.40 -11.60
N ALA A 471 1.31 -18.70 -11.78
CA ALA A 471 1.91 -19.68 -10.90
C ALA A 471 1.20 -19.83 -9.53
N PRO A 472 0.64 -21.00 -9.23
CA PRO A 472 0.10 -21.31 -7.91
C PRO A 472 1.23 -21.45 -6.88
N TYR A 473 0.93 -21.16 -5.65
CA TYR A 473 1.81 -21.43 -4.53
C TYR A 473 1.92 -22.96 -4.30
N GLU A 474 3.11 -23.48 -3.94
CA GLU A 474 3.41 -24.94 -3.85
C GLU A 474 2.38 -25.76 -3.07
N ASN A 475 1.77 -25.20 -2.04
CA ASN A 475 0.77 -25.88 -1.21
C ASN A 475 -0.65 -25.87 -1.80
N GLU A 476 -0.87 -25.13 -2.86
CA GLU A 476 -2.18 -24.96 -3.49
C GLU A 476 -2.49 -26.10 -4.46
N ALA A 477 -1.48 -26.76 -5.00
CA ALA A 477 -1.63 -27.92 -5.85
C ALA A 477 -2.33 -29.11 -5.16
N GLN A 478 -2.35 -29.14 -3.84
CA GLN A 478 -3.00 -30.19 -3.06
C GLN A 478 -4.51 -29.97 -2.83
N ASN A 479 -5.02 -28.75 -3.00
CA ASN A 479 -6.45 -28.47 -2.87
C ASN A 479 -6.92 -27.35 -3.82
N PRO A 480 -7.08 -27.65 -5.10
CA PRO A 480 -7.36 -26.68 -6.15
C PRO A 480 -8.67 -25.88 -5.97
N LYS A 481 -9.55 -26.33 -5.09
CA LYS A 481 -10.86 -25.66 -4.88
C LYS A 481 -10.82 -24.51 -3.85
N THR A 482 -9.72 -24.27 -3.16
CA THR A 482 -9.71 -23.38 -1.98
C THR A 482 -8.78 -22.18 -2.06
N THR A 483 -7.93 -22.08 -3.07
CA THR A 483 -6.74 -21.22 -3.03
C THR A 483 -6.65 -20.14 -4.10
N TYR A 484 -7.52 -20.19 -5.11
CA TYR A 484 -7.50 -19.25 -6.22
C TYR A 484 -8.30 -17.98 -5.90
N ASN A 485 -7.85 -16.86 -6.49
CA ASN A 485 -8.52 -15.59 -6.30
C ASN A 485 -9.64 -15.41 -7.32
N VAL A 486 -10.88 -15.42 -6.85
CA VAL A 486 -12.07 -15.37 -7.71
C VAL A 486 -12.11 -14.12 -8.58
N LEU A 487 -11.57 -12.99 -8.12
CA LEU A 487 -11.50 -11.77 -8.93
C LEU A 487 -10.65 -11.98 -10.20
N VAL A 488 -9.51 -12.66 -10.06
CA VAL A 488 -8.63 -12.96 -11.21
C VAL A 488 -9.33 -13.96 -12.14
N ASP A 489 -9.97 -14.99 -11.58
CA ASP A 489 -10.70 -15.99 -12.35
C ASP A 489 -11.77 -15.36 -13.24
N VAL A 490 -12.61 -14.50 -12.70
CA VAL A 490 -13.71 -13.90 -13.46
C VAL A 490 -13.22 -12.91 -14.51
N ILE A 491 -12.16 -12.14 -14.23
CA ILE A 491 -11.55 -11.25 -15.23
C ILE A 491 -11.03 -12.03 -16.43
N LEU A 492 -10.45 -13.20 -16.21
CA LEU A 492 -9.93 -14.05 -17.29
C LEU A 492 -11.01 -14.92 -17.95
N ALA A 493 -12.08 -15.27 -17.24
CA ALA A 493 -13.18 -16.06 -17.79
C ALA A 493 -14.07 -15.25 -18.77
N VAL A 494 -14.27 -13.95 -18.48
CA VAL A 494 -15.11 -13.07 -19.31
C VAL A 494 -14.30 -12.57 -20.51
N PRO A 495 -14.73 -12.81 -21.77
CA PRO A 495 -13.95 -12.51 -22.98
C PRO A 495 -13.52 -11.05 -23.08
N SER A 496 -14.39 -10.10 -22.79
CA SER A 496 -14.09 -8.68 -22.88
C SER A 496 -13.02 -8.23 -21.89
N THR A 497 -13.14 -8.58 -20.60
CA THR A 497 -12.15 -8.22 -19.58
C THR A 497 -10.83 -8.94 -19.79
N ARG A 498 -10.86 -10.15 -20.32
CA ARG A 498 -9.67 -10.90 -20.74
C ARG A 498 -8.91 -10.20 -21.88
N THR A 499 -9.65 -9.76 -22.92
CA THR A 499 -9.06 -8.94 -24.01
C THR A 499 -8.40 -7.67 -23.45
N MET A 500 -9.09 -6.99 -22.52
CA MET A 500 -8.53 -5.81 -21.86
C MET A 500 -7.23 -6.12 -21.12
N PHE A 501 -7.19 -7.24 -20.39
CA PHE A 501 -6.01 -7.68 -19.66
C PHE A 501 -4.81 -7.94 -20.58
N PHE A 502 -4.96 -8.74 -21.62
CA PHE A 502 -3.86 -9.07 -22.51
C PHE A 502 -3.40 -7.87 -23.36
N THR A 503 -4.31 -7.00 -23.79
CA THR A 503 -3.97 -5.77 -24.49
C THR A 503 -3.18 -4.82 -23.58
N ARG A 504 -3.61 -4.68 -22.32
CA ARG A 504 -2.87 -3.87 -21.34
C ARG A 504 -1.50 -4.47 -21.02
N LEU A 505 -1.41 -5.78 -20.81
CA LEU A 505 -0.15 -6.48 -20.61
C LEU A 505 0.82 -6.19 -21.77
N ARG A 506 0.34 -6.26 -23.02
CA ARG A 506 1.16 -5.94 -24.19
C ARG A 506 1.69 -4.50 -24.15
N THR A 507 0.87 -3.53 -23.82
CA THR A 507 1.34 -2.14 -23.70
C THR A 507 2.43 -2.01 -22.62
N LEU A 508 2.25 -2.64 -21.47
CA LEU A 508 3.26 -2.62 -20.40
C LEU A 508 4.56 -3.34 -20.80
N MET A 509 4.44 -4.43 -21.57
CA MET A 509 5.61 -5.11 -22.13
C MET A 509 6.40 -4.17 -23.06
N ASP A 510 5.72 -3.45 -23.92
CA ASP A 510 6.34 -2.54 -24.88
C ASP A 510 6.96 -1.31 -24.18
N GLU A 511 6.26 -0.71 -23.21
CA GLU A 511 6.66 0.54 -22.58
C GLU A 511 7.67 0.35 -21.42
N ILE A 512 7.65 -0.79 -20.74
CA ILE A 512 8.46 -1.04 -19.55
C ILE A 512 9.46 -2.17 -19.75
N LEU A 513 9.02 -3.34 -20.20
CA LEU A 513 9.89 -4.52 -20.25
C LEU A 513 10.82 -4.53 -21.46
N ALA A 514 10.38 -4.04 -22.62
CA ALA A 514 11.18 -3.98 -23.85
C ALA A 514 12.17 -2.82 -23.87
N THR A 515 12.03 -1.86 -22.96
CA THR A 515 12.93 -0.70 -22.84
C THR A 515 14.02 -0.94 -21.80
N SER A 516 15.00 -0.05 -21.71
CA SER A 516 16.05 -0.09 -20.69
C SER A 516 15.61 0.46 -19.32
N VAL A 517 14.33 0.84 -19.17
CA VAL A 517 13.85 1.58 -18.00
C VAL A 517 14.05 0.84 -16.68
N ILE A 518 13.98 -0.49 -16.69
CA ILE A 518 14.23 -1.33 -15.51
C ILE A 518 15.73 -1.36 -15.20
N GLU A 519 16.56 -1.66 -16.21
CA GLU A 519 18.01 -1.72 -16.07
C GLU A 519 18.59 -0.38 -15.62
N ASP A 520 18.17 0.72 -16.23
CA ASP A 520 18.61 2.07 -15.85
C ASP A 520 18.29 2.38 -14.39
N TRP A 521 17.09 2.00 -13.93
CA TRP A 521 16.71 2.13 -12.52
C TRP A 521 17.57 1.25 -11.61
N VAL A 522 17.81 0.00 -11.99
CA VAL A 522 18.61 -0.97 -11.23
C VAL A 522 20.05 -0.46 -11.09
N TRP A 523 20.68 -0.06 -12.18
CA TRP A 523 22.06 0.44 -12.15
C TRP A 523 22.20 1.74 -11.36
N SER A 524 21.29 2.69 -11.54
CA SER A 524 21.31 3.93 -10.76
C SER A 524 21.07 3.69 -9.27
N THR A 525 20.22 2.74 -8.93
CA THR A 525 19.95 2.35 -7.53
C THR A 525 21.16 1.64 -6.92
N ARG A 526 21.82 0.75 -7.66
CA ARG A 526 23.06 0.09 -7.24
C ARG A 526 24.12 1.10 -6.79
N GLU A 527 24.37 2.13 -7.61
CA GLU A 527 25.36 3.16 -7.28
C GLU A 527 25.03 3.89 -5.96
N ARG A 528 23.77 3.99 -5.61
CA ARG A 528 23.32 4.64 -4.38
C ARG A 528 23.43 3.76 -3.14
N ILE A 529 23.14 2.45 -3.27
CA ILE A 529 22.99 1.57 -2.09
C ILE A 529 24.14 0.58 -1.91
N ARG A 530 25.00 0.39 -2.92
CA ARG A 530 26.02 -0.68 -2.93
C ARG A 530 26.89 -0.72 -1.67
N SER A 531 27.41 0.42 -1.24
CA SER A 531 28.26 0.48 -0.05
C SER A 531 27.53 0.12 1.24
N ASP A 532 26.24 0.51 1.33
CA ASP A 532 25.38 0.17 2.47
C ASP A 532 24.99 -1.30 2.46
N ALA A 533 24.66 -1.85 1.29
CA ALA A 533 24.33 -3.26 1.12
C ALA A 533 25.50 -4.19 1.47
N LEU A 534 26.74 -3.84 1.09
CA LEU A 534 27.91 -4.61 1.44
C LEU A 534 28.16 -4.63 2.96
N ARG A 535 28.07 -3.46 3.63
CA ARG A 535 28.20 -3.40 5.10
C ARG A 535 27.06 -4.14 5.82
N ASP A 536 25.87 -4.10 5.25
CA ASP A 536 24.71 -4.80 5.78
C ASP A 536 24.88 -6.32 5.70
N SER A 537 25.30 -6.81 4.54
CA SER A 537 25.59 -8.23 4.31
C SER A 537 26.70 -8.74 5.24
N GLU A 538 27.78 -7.98 5.40
CA GLU A 538 28.85 -8.33 6.33
C GLU A 538 28.37 -8.41 7.79
N LYS A 539 27.62 -7.41 8.22
CA LYS A 539 27.13 -7.32 9.61
C LYS A 539 26.19 -8.45 9.98
N TRP A 540 25.26 -8.79 9.09
CA TRP A 540 24.19 -9.73 9.39
C TRP A 540 24.52 -11.17 8.98
N ASN A 541 25.75 -11.41 8.47
CA ASN A 541 26.27 -12.71 8.07
C ASN A 541 25.23 -13.60 7.38
N VAL A 542 24.61 -13.05 6.33
CA VAL A 542 23.57 -13.75 5.62
C VAL A 542 24.24 -14.78 4.72
N GLY A 543 24.53 -15.94 5.26
CA GLY A 543 25.42 -16.97 4.72
C GLY A 543 25.03 -17.59 3.38
N ALA A 544 23.94 -17.14 2.78
CA ALA A 544 23.51 -17.52 1.44
C ALA A 544 23.30 -16.31 0.53
N ILE A 545 23.43 -15.07 1.02
CA ILE A 545 23.25 -13.89 0.19
C ILE A 545 24.51 -13.70 -0.66
N ARG A 546 24.37 -13.90 -1.95
CA ARG A 546 25.35 -13.50 -2.93
C ARG A 546 25.61 -11.99 -2.78
N ALA A 547 26.83 -11.57 -3.05
CA ALA A 547 27.13 -10.14 -3.08
C ALA A 547 26.10 -9.41 -3.97
N ILE A 548 25.65 -8.24 -3.56
CA ILE A 548 24.67 -7.42 -4.29
C ILE A 548 24.94 -7.35 -5.80
N ASP A 549 26.21 -7.28 -6.17
CA ASP A 549 26.64 -7.24 -7.59
C ASP A 549 26.25 -8.52 -8.34
N ALA A 550 26.41 -9.70 -7.74
CA ALA A 550 26.02 -10.97 -8.36
C ALA A 550 24.49 -11.12 -8.47
N GLY A 551 23.74 -10.68 -7.47
CA GLY A 551 22.28 -10.66 -7.52
C GLY A 551 21.75 -9.74 -8.63
N ILE A 552 22.36 -8.55 -8.78
CA ILE A 552 22.00 -7.62 -9.85
C ILE A 552 22.38 -8.19 -11.23
N ASP A 553 23.56 -8.79 -11.35
CA ASP A 553 23.99 -9.44 -12.60
C ASP A 553 23.00 -10.54 -13.01
N GLN A 554 22.58 -11.38 -12.07
CA GLN A 554 21.55 -12.38 -12.31
C GLN A 554 20.22 -11.76 -12.76
N LEU A 555 19.75 -10.71 -12.06
CA LEU A 555 18.51 -10.01 -12.43
C LEU A 555 18.56 -9.47 -13.85
N VAL A 556 19.63 -8.74 -14.20
CA VAL A 556 19.73 -8.03 -15.47
C VAL A 556 20.06 -8.95 -16.62
N ASN A 557 20.99 -9.90 -16.45
CA ASN A 557 21.53 -10.71 -17.53
C ASN A 557 20.87 -12.10 -17.71
N GLN A 558 20.06 -12.53 -16.73
CA GLN A 558 19.37 -13.82 -16.79
C GLN A 558 17.85 -13.67 -16.65
N VAL A 559 17.39 -13.06 -15.56
CA VAL A 559 15.96 -13.00 -15.21
C VAL A 559 15.17 -12.12 -16.18
N LEU A 560 15.61 -10.89 -16.44
CA LEU A 560 14.90 -9.99 -17.35
C LEU A 560 14.90 -10.49 -18.79
N PRO A 561 16.02 -10.98 -19.38
CA PRO A 561 16.00 -11.60 -20.70
C PRO A 561 15.08 -12.82 -20.78
N SER A 562 15.08 -13.69 -19.78
CA SER A 562 14.19 -14.86 -19.72
C SER A 562 12.71 -14.43 -19.67
N ARG A 563 12.37 -13.40 -18.88
CA ARG A 563 11.00 -12.87 -18.84
C ARG A 563 10.58 -12.24 -20.16
N ARG A 564 11.48 -11.52 -20.83
CA ARG A 564 11.24 -11.00 -22.19
C ARG A 564 10.95 -12.14 -23.16
N ASN A 565 11.79 -13.16 -23.17
CA ASN A 565 11.60 -14.33 -24.04
C ASN A 565 10.25 -15.01 -23.77
N GLN A 566 9.88 -15.22 -22.52
CA GLN A 566 8.57 -15.78 -22.19
C GLN A 566 7.43 -14.96 -22.80
N LEU A 567 7.36 -13.68 -22.50
CA LEU A 567 6.21 -12.85 -22.86
C LEU A 567 6.16 -12.51 -24.36
N PHE A 568 7.31 -12.22 -25.00
CA PHE A 568 7.35 -11.80 -26.41
C PHE A 568 7.45 -12.96 -27.40
N THR A 569 7.96 -14.13 -26.97
CA THR A 569 8.21 -15.27 -27.87
C THR A 569 7.34 -16.46 -27.52
N GLN A 570 7.51 -17.02 -26.31
CA GLN A 570 6.82 -18.26 -25.96
C GLN A 570 5.31 -18.11 -25.88
N TYR A 571 4.83 -16.95 -25.38
CA TYR A 571 3.39 -16.66 -25.20
C TYR A 571 2.82 -15.65 -26.21
N SER A 572 3.56 -15.37 -27.28
CA SER A 572 3.12 -14.46 -28.36
C SER A 572 1.81 -14.88 -29.02
N TRP A 573 1.42 -16.16 -28.93
CA TRP A 573 0.18 -16.68 -29.49
C TRP A 573 -1.06 -16.25 -28.71
N MET A 574 -0.95 -15.86 -27.43
CA MET A 574 -2.10 -15.38 -26.63
C MET A 574 -2.03 -13.87 -26.33
N ILE A 575 -0.84 -13.26 -26.39
CA ILE A 575 -0.66 -11.82 -26.19
C ILE A 575 -0.81 -11.12 -27.53
N PRO A 576 -1.75 -10.17 -27.70
CA PRO A 576 -1.97 -9.50 -28.97
C PRO A 576 -0.77 -8.68 -29.41
N SER A 577 -0.73 -8.29 -30.66
CA SER A 577 0.22 -7.29 -31.16
C SER A 577 0.00 -5.94 -30.51
N SER A 578 1.04 -5.10 -30.50
CA SER A 578 0.97 -3.72 -29.99
C SER A 578 -0.16 -2.94 -30.66
N THR A 579 -0.83 -2.10 -29.89
CA THR A 579 -1.82 -1.16 -30.46
C THR A 579 -1.15 -0.30 -31.53
N PRO A 580 -1.64 -0.28 -32.77
CA PRO A 580 -1.05 0.54 -33.82
C PRO A 580 -1.07 2.03 -33.49
N HIS A 581 -0.03 2.77 -33.84
CA HIS A 581 0.08 4.21 -33.55
C HIS A 581 -1.01 5.05 -34.23
N ASN A 582 -1.61 4.55 -35.32
CA ASN A 582 -2.68 5.21 -36.05
C ASN A 582 -4.09 4.76 -35.59
N ALA A 583 -4.21 4.04 -34.49
CA ALA A 583 -5.49 3.66 -33.92
C ALA A 583 -6.38 4.89 -33.69
N ARG A 584 -7.61 4.80 -34.14
CA ARG A 584 -8.58 5.91 -34.04
C ARG A 584 -9.64 5.58 -33.01
N ILE A 585 -9.97 6.56 -32.20
CA ILE A 585 -11.15 6.55 -31.32
C ILE A 585 -12.03 7.72 -31.69
N LEU A 586 -13.32 7.48 -31.80
CA LEU A 586 -14.28 8.50 -32.18
C LEU A 586 -15.05 9.02 -30.95
N VAL A 587 -15.25 10.33 -30.88
CA VAL A 587 -16.25 10.94 -30.02
C VAL A 587 -17.61 10.77 -30.69
N ALA A 588 -18.28 9.66 -30.39
CA ALA A 588 -19.48 9.25 -31.10
C ALA A 588 -20.75 10.04 -30.65
N TYR A 589 -20.77 10.47 -29.41
CA TYR A 589 -21.90 11.22 -28.87
C TYR A 589 -21.48 12.05 -27.63
N ALA A 590 -22.14 13.15 -27.37
CA ALA A 590 -22.00 13.97 -26.17
C ALA A 590 -23.37 14.48 -25.73
N SER A 591 -23.62 14.52 -24.43
CA SER A 591 -24.84 15.05 -23.85
C SER A 591 -24.56 15.78 -22.53
N LYS A 592 -24.91 17.06 -22.45
CA LYS A 592 -24.84 17.84 -21.20
C LYS A 592 -25.96 17.49 -20.23
N SER A 593 -27.04 16.84 -20.73
CA SER A 593 -28.22 16.51 -19.93
C SER A 593 -28.78 17.75 -19.15
N PRO A 594 -29.31 18.77 -19.81
CA PRO A 594 -29.61 20.05 -19.17
C PRO A 594 -30.63 19.97 -18.02
N SER A 595 -31.51 18.95 -18.04
CA SER A 595 -32.48 18.69 -16.97
C SER A 595 -31.84 18.13 -15.69
N ASP A 596 -30.72 17.44 -15.83
CA ASP A 596 -29.96 16.86 -14.73
C ASP A 596 -28.51 16.67 -15.19
N THR A 597 -27.64 17.63 -14.88
CA THR A 597 -26.23 17.64 -15.29
C THR A 597 -25.45 16.45 -14.73
N SER A 598 -25.91 15.78 -13.65
CA SER A 598 -25.30 14.56 -13.13
C SER A 598 -25.37 13.39 -14.12
N GLN A 599 -26.25 13.45 -15.10
CA GLN A 599 -26.42 12.46 -16.16
C GLN A 599 -25.66 12.80 -17.45
N ALA A 600 -24.84 13.84 -17.45
CA ALA A 600 -24.03 14.22 -18.60
C ALA A 600 -22.98 13.16 -18.93
N TYR A 601 -22.73 12.91 -20.21
CA TYR A 601 -21.75 11.93 -20.66
C TYR A 601 -21.19 12.23 -22.04
N VAL A 602 -20.02 11.61 -22.33
CA VAL A 602 -19.43 11.51 -23.65
C VAL A 602 -19.24 10.03 -23.99
N LYS A 603 -19.76 9.60 -25.13
CA LYS A 603 -19.58 8.24 -25.67
C LYS A 603 -18.39 8.23 -26.62
N LEU A 604 -17.38 7.46 -26.30
CA LEU A 604 -16.27 7.14 -27.16
C LEU A 604 -16.51 5.79 -27.81
N SER A 605 -16.21 5.64 -29.09
CA SER A 605 -16.31 4.35 -29.77
C SER A 605 -14.98 3.96 -30.42
N ASN A 606 -14.68 2.66 -30.38
CA ASN A 606 -13.54 2.06 -31.06
C ASN A 606 -13.99 1.46 -32.40
N PRO A 607 -13.75 2.14 -33.54
CA PRO A 607 -14.10 1.63 -34.86
C PRO A 607 -13.09 0.66 -35.46
N ASN A 608 -11.98 0.41 -34.73
CA ASN A 608 -10.93 -0.50 -35.21
C ASN A 608 -11.36 -1.95 -35.06
N GLY A 609 -10.82 -2.85 -35.87
CA GLY A 609 -11.03 -4.29 -35.77
C GLY A 609 -10.19 -4.97 -34.67
N TYR A 610 -9.63 -4.20 -33.71
CA TYR A 610 -8.80 -4.67 -32.61
C TYR A 610 -9.00 -3.78 -31.37
N ALA A 611 -8.65 -4.31 -30.20
CA ALA A 611 -8.72 -3.58 -28.94
C ALA A 611 -7.64 -2.46 -28.90
N VAL A 612 -8.00 -1.31 -28.34
CA VAL A 612 -7.14 -0.14 -28.20
C VAL A 612 -6.91 0.16 -26.73
N ASP A 613 -5.66 0.16 -26.30
CA ASP A 613 -5.26 0.65 -24.99
C ASP A 613 -5.21 2.19 -25.00
N MET A 614 -6.11 2.79 -24.25
CA MET A 614 -6.26 4.23 -24.11
C MET A 614 -5.74 4.73 -22.76
N SER A 615 -4.89 3.98 -22.08
CA SER A 615 -4.31 4.36 -20.79
C SER A 615 -3.64 5.74 -20.87
N GLY A 616 -4.08 6.66 -20.02
CA GLY A 616 -3.51 8.02 -19.98
C GLY A 616 -3.87 8.93 -21.15
N TRP A 617 -4.71 8.51 -22.11
CA TRP A 617 -5.19 9.39 -23.16
C TRP A 617 -6.02 10.53 -22.56
N ILE A 618 -6.09 11.62 -23.29
CA ILE A 618 -6.80 12.83 -22.90
C ILE A 618 -7.97 13.09 -23.86
N LEU A 619 -9.19 13.14 -23.31
CA LEU A 619 -10.31 13.78 -23.98
C LEU A 619 -10.34 15.25 -23.52
N GLN A 620 -10.33 16.18 -24.46
CA GLN A 620 -10.46 17.60 -24.13
C GLN A 620 -11.26 18.36 -25.20
N THR A 621 -11.80 19.52 -24.81
CA THR A 621 -12.32 20.49 -25.78
C THR A 621 -11.18 21.08 -26.60
N ARG A 622 -11.48 21.53 -27.83
CA ARG A 622 -10.44 22.09 -28.75
C ARG A 622 -9.78 23.35 -28.18
N ASP A 623 -10.50 24.11 -27.37
CA ASP A 623 -10.00 25.28 -26.65
C ASP A 623 -9.18 24.91 -25.41
N GLY A 624 -9.16 23.63 -25.02
CA GLY A 624 -8.40 23.11 -23.89
C GLY A 624 -8.94 23.48 -22.50
N GLN A 625 -10.11 24.10 -22.41
CA GLN A 625 -10.68 24.55 -21.12
C GLN A 625 -11.28 23.41 -20.29
N TRP A 626 -11.75 22.35 -20.96
CA TRP A 626 -12.24 21.15 -20.32
C TRP A 626 -11.37 19.95 -20.74
N LYS A 627 -10.93 19.14 -19.74
CA LYS A 627 -10.07 17.97 -19.93
C LYS A 627 -10.48 16.85 -19.01
N PHE A 628 -10.40 15.63 -19.54
CA PHE A 628 -10.53 14.39 -18.78
C PHE A 628 -9.43 13.40 -19.18
N TRP A 629 -8.70 12.88 -18.19
CA TRP A 629 -7.66 11.84 -18.38
C TRP A 629 -8.27 10.47 -18.19
N LEU A 630 -8.09 9.61 -19.19
CA LEU A 630 -8.51 8.23 -19.08
C LEU A 630 -7.59 7.49 -18.12
N LYS A 631 -8.20 6.67 -17.27
CA LYS A 631 -7.46 5.92 -16.24
C LYS A 631 -6.48 4.93 -16.87
N PRO A 632 -5.32 4.65 -16.26
CA PRO A 632 -4.46 3.53 -16.66
C PRO A 632 -5.25 2.21 -16.66
N GLY A 633 -5.00 1.36 -17.66
CA GLY A 633 -5.77 0.13 -17.87
C GLY A 633 -7.07 0.30 -18.66
N THR A 634 -7.37 1.52 -19.15
CA THR A 634 -8.51 1.74 -20.02
C THR A 634 -8.26 1.15 -21.41
N VAL A 635 -8.83 -0.01 -21.66
CA VAL A 635 -8.79 -0.69 -22.96
C VAL A 635 -10.21 -0.78 -23.50
N VAL A 636 -10.41 -0.42 -24.74
CA VAL A 636 -11.71 -0.52 -25.43
C VAL A 636 -11.61 -1.55 -26.53
N ASP A 637 -12.38 -2.62 -26.44
CA ASP A 637 -12.36 -3.73 -27.40
C ASP A 637 -12.89 -3.29 -28.80
N ALA A 638 -12.65 -4.10 -29.80
CA ALA A 638 -13.09 -3.88 -31.19
C ALA A 638 -14.61 -3.65 -31.26
N GLY A 639 -15.03 -2.55 -31.82
CA GLY A 639 -16.45 -2.18 -31.92
C GLY A 639 -17.14 -1.75 -30.62
N TRP A 640 -16.42 -1.76 -29.49
CA TRP A 640 -16.98 -1.37 -28.21
C TRP A 640 -17.02 0.15 -28.00
N CYS A 641 -17.78 0.54 -26.98
CA CYS A 641 -17.89 1.93 -26.55
C CYS A 641 -17.51 2.10 -25.08
N LEU A 642 -16.93 3.27 -24.77
CA LEU A 642 -16.64 3.74 -23.42
C LEU A 642 -17.50 4.98 -23.15
N PHE A 643 -18.21 4.99 -22.03
CA PHE A 643 -18.97 6.13 -21.55
C PHE A 643 -18.18 6.87 -20.48
N LEU A 644 -17.75 8.08 -20.80
CA LEU A 644 -17.18 9.00 -19.82
C LEU A 644 -18.34 9.83 -19.25
N VAL A 645 -18.49 9.83 -17.92
CA VAL A 645 -19.71 10.30 -17.28
C VAL A 645 -19.45 11.30 -16.15
N ARG A 646 -20.43 12.18 -15.89
CA ARG A 646 -20.35 13.13 -14.78
C ARG A 646 -20.51 12.44 -13.44
N ASP A 647 -21.40 11.46 -13.35
CA ASP A 647 -21.68 10.65 -12.16
C ASP A 647 -21.90 9.19 -12.58
N ALA A 648 -20.94 8.33 -12.27
CA ALA A 648 -20.94 6.94 -12.70
C ALA A 648 -22.08 6.13 -12.06
N ALA A 649 -22.36 6.36 -10.79
CA ALA A 649 -23.41 5.65 -10.07
C ALA A 649 -24.78 5.98 -10.67
N ARG A 650 -25.10 7.25 -10.85
CA ARG A 650 -26.36 7.69 -11.45
C ARG A 650 -26.49 7.28 -12.92
N PHE A 651 -25.40 7.32 -13.66
CA PHE A 651 -25.44 6.89 -15.07
C PHE A 651 -25.79 5.41 -15.19
N ARG A 652 -25.23 4.55 -14.33
CA ARG A 652 -25.56 3.12 -14.30
C ARG A 652 -27.02 2.87 -13.91
N GLU A 653 -27.52 3.56 -12.88
CA GLU A 653 -28.94 3.48 -12.49
C GLU A 653 -29.89 3.82 -13.66
N ARG A 654 -29.59 4.88 -14.41
CA ARG A 654 -30.36 5.29 -15.58
C ARG A 654 -30.27 4.27 -16.72
N SER A 655 -29.08 3.76 -16.99
CA SER A 655 -28.79 2.96 -18.19
C SER A 655 -29.22 1.52 -18.11
N LEU A 656 -29.56 0.99 -16.93
CA LEU A 656 -29.88 -0.41 -16.72
C LEU A 656 -30.94 -1.01 -17.67
N SER A 657 -31.90 -0.24 -18.14
CA SER A 657 -32.97 -0.73 -19.00
C SER A 657 -32.63 -0.72 -20.50
N TRP A 658 -32.00 0.34 -21.01
CA TRP A 658 -31.66 0.44 -22.43
C TRP A 658 -30.28 -0.16 -22.72
N ALA A 659 -29.33 -0.03 -21.81
CA ALA A 659 -27.98 -0.53 -21.99
C ALA A 659 -27.92 -2.05 -22.06
N LYS A 660 -28.73 -2.78 -21.29
CA LYS A 660 -28.83 -4.25 -21.39
C LYS A 660 -29.25 -4.75 -22.77
N ARG A 661 -30.00 -3.98 -23.54
CA ARG A 661 -30.40 -4.33 -24.90
C ARG A 661 -29.32 -4.01 -25.93
N GLU A 662 -28.63 -2.90 -25.74
CA GLU A 662 -27.62 -2.40 -26.69
C GLU A 662 -26.21 -2.99 -26.38
N TYR A 663 -25.93 -3.28 -25.10
CA TYR A 663 -24.62 -3.77 -24.61
C TYR A 663 -24.82 -4.97 -23.67
N PRO A 664 -25.15 -6.16 -24.20
CA PRO A 664 -25.41 -7.33 -23.36
C PRO A 664 -24.20 -7.79 -22.56
N ASP A 665 -22.99 -7.49 -23.05
CA ASP A 665 -21.72 -7.84 -22.39
C ASP A 665 -21.23 -6.81 -21.34
N GLY A 666 -22.03 -5.75 -21.11
CA GLY A 666 -21.77 -4.72 -20.10
C GLY A 666 -21.63 -3.31 -20.65
N VAL A 667 -21.92 -2.34 -19.81
CA VAL A 667 -21.76 -0.91 -20.12
C VAL A 667 -20.45 -0.42 -19.52
N PHE A 668 -19.45 -0.21 -20.35
CA PHE A 668 -18.16 0.28 -19.90
C PHE A 668 -18.24 1.76 -19.57
N VAL A 669 -18.19 2.08 -18.28
CA VAL A 669 -18.33 3.43 -17.73
C VAL A 669 -17.04 3.85 -17.03
N GLN A 670 -16.62 5.08 -17.25
CA GLN A 670 -15.54 5.70 -16.48
C GLN A 670 -15.99 7.12 -16.05
N GLY A 671 -15.89 7.38 -14.77
CA GLY A 671 -16.28 8.67 -14.16
C GLY A 671 -15.43 8.91 -12.90
N ASN A 672 -15.68 9.93 -12.11
CA ASN A 672 -16.59 11.05 -12.40
C ASN A 672 -15.79 12.21 -12.97
N PHE A 673 -16.21 12.86 -14.04
CA PHE A 673 -15.46 14.04 -14.46
C PHE A 673 -15.78 15.25 -13.55
N PRO A 674 -14.77 16.11 -13.28
CA PRO A 674 -14.87 17.07 -12.17
C PRO A 674 -15.70 18.31 -12.47
N LYS A 675 -15.92 18.64 -13.75
CA LYS A 675 -16.62 19.83 -14.21
C LYS A 675 -17.75 19.45 -15.16
N ASP A 676 -18.80 20.27 -15.21
CA ASP A 676 -19.89 20.06 -16.15
C ASP A 676 -19.39 20.06 -17.59
N LEU A 677 -20.06 19.28 -18.43
CA LEU A 677 -19.74 19.19 -19.83
C LEU A 677 -20.09 20.50 -20.54
N PRO A 678 -19.15 21.14 -21.28
CA PRO A 678 -19.39 22.48 -21.81
C PRO A 678 -20.28 22.49 -23.04
N THR A 679 -20.35 21.39 -23.81
CA THR A 679 -21.06 21.33 -25.09
C THR A 679 -21.56 19.90 -25.40
N ASP A 680 -22.62 19.84 -26.21
CA ASP A 680 -23.13 18.59 -26.81
C ASP A 680 -22.51 18.34 -28.21
N ASP A 681 -21.78 19.31 -28.77
CA ASP A 681 -21.15 19.19 -30.07
C ASP A 681 -19.92 18.29 -30.00
N THR A 682 -20.00 17.11 -30.59
CA THR A 682 -18.89 16.14 -30.64
C THR A 682 -17.68 16.68 -31.38
N SER A 683 -17.85 17.59 -32.35
CA SER A 683 -16.75 18.20 -33.11
C SER A 683 -15.89 19.16 -32.29
N ALA A 684 -16.43 19.64 -31.17
CA ALA A 684 -15.68 20.47 -30.21
C ALA A 684 -14.66 19.70 -29.39
N PHE A 685 -14.71 18.37 -29.39
CA PHE A 685 -13.78 17.53 -28.65
C PHE A 685 -12.66 16.98 -29.53
N LYS A 686 -11.55 16.68 -28.91
CA LYS A 686 -10.47 15.86 -29.45
C LYS A 686 -10.01 14.85 -28.40
N ILE A 687 -9.66 13.64 -28.86
CA ILE A 687 -9.04 12.61 -28.04
C ILE A 687 -7.69 12.25 -28.62
N TYR A 688 -6.69 12.09 -27.77
CA TYR A 688 -5.33 11.80 -28.22
C TYR A 688 -4.49 11.16 -27.10
N LYS A 689 -3.44 10.47 -27.50
CA LYS A 689 -2.35 10.04 -26.60
C LYS A 689 -1.42 11.26 -26.42
N PRO A 690 -1.09 11.68 -25.17
CA PRO A 690 -0.20 12.82 -24.90
C PRO A 690 1.25 12.53 -25.30
#